data_13260e2f51cc2579100f1a812c16c616
#
_entry.id   13260e2f51cc2579100f1a812c16c616
#
_cell.length_a   1.000
_cell.length_b   1.000
_cell.length_c   1.000
_cell.angle_alpha   90.00
_cell.angle_beta   90.00
_cell.angle_gamma   90.00
#
_symmetry.space_group_name_H-M   'P 1'
#
loop_
_entity.id
_entity.type
_entity.pdbx_description
1 polymer ?
#
loop_
_entity_poly.entity_id
_entity_poly.type
_entity_poly.pdbx_seq_one_letter_code
_entity_poly.pdbx_strand_id
1 'polypeptide(L)'
;MMMTMTMTAKTQDWGGRVIDEKGEPMPFVNVVLLTLPDSAFVQGATTDMDGIFKIVTDVNEGLFKVTSVGYQTLYINAGEGLTIQMKEDTQLLSEVVVKGQLPKTHVKGDAMRTTVAGTILEKAGTVSDALSKIPSLEAERDGGVKVLGRGDAEVYINGRRVQDMKELSRLRSDQIQHVDVVQNPGARYAASVKAVVRITLKKAQGEGLSFQNSTQFMYQYGGSLNDNFTANYRTGGLDVTGSFWVGTYNHYKGLQVNDMLYYVGPDQVTGHSTQEIRHPWHAWSPQLQFNYMVNENHTFGAYYKYDRTPSGETKGDYLTDMFENGILTERSASYIWQDQSVKKHIFNAYYNGKVGQLGIDLNIDGLFDDTKTPGRTTEQTTAVGATPVDRTIESNTNSGNNFWASKLIFSYPVLKGNFSLGGEYSYNHRTDAYTFQASDYVPVKATDTEINEKSAAAFVEYGRQFGKVFAQAGLRYEHLTNDYFNFGKREDEVCRNYGDWFPTATLSAPIGKMQLSLSYRRDIQRPAYSSLTSSTMYANRYTYQSGNPYLKPTYTHSLVLNAAYQWANLTVDYGRIKNSETMSTEPFPGSTDPLISLVRPINSEEDYNQLSLSLSASPTIGKWHPMWYAFTVFQNYKTPTADGTIKTLNDPYFAFVWNNDIELPHSFRLSANAQWATKGDYNNNSITAQRFNLTLGVQRDFNLRRLGMITLDVRCVDVLNTNKTAATIYGIRELSVNNPARRTFLIDLVWKFNEARSKYRGSGAGAKQKARM
;
A
#
# COMPACT_ATOMS: atom_id res chain seq x y z
N MET A 1 59.78 33.22 -28.14
CA MET A 1 60.11 32.27 -27.07
C MET A 1 59.14 32.56 -25.89
N MET A 2 58.02 31.89 -25.88
CA MET A 2 56.93 32.13 -24.95
C MET A 2 57.04 31.09 -23.84
N MET A 3 57.41 31.54 -22.65
CA MET A 3 57.66 30.69 -21.48
C MET A 3 56.34 30.40 -20.80
N THR A 4 55.77 29.21 -21.00
CA THR A 4 54.59 28.70 -20.29
C THR A 4 55.02 28.31 -18.87
N MET A 5 54.66 29.12 -17.89
CA MET A 5 54.68 28.73 -16.46
C MET A 5 53.55 27.72 -16.22
N THR A 6 53.90 26.46 -16.08
CA THR A 6 53.02 25.44 -15.45
C THR A 6 52.98 25.68 -13.97
N MET A 7 51.91 26.25 -13.45
CA MET A 7 51.61 26.20 -12.01
C MET A 7 51.21 24.75 -11.66
N THR A 8 52.08 24.03 -10.98
CA THR A 8 51.72 22.79 -10.28
C THR A 8 50.90 23.16 -9.06
N ALA A 9 49.61 22.88 -9.10
CA ALA A 9 48.72 22.96 -7.93
C ALA A 9 49.29 21.98 -6.86
N LYS A 10 49.65 22.51 -5.71
CA LYS A 10 50.15 21.72 -4.57
C LYS A 10 48.91 21.14 -3.85
N THR A 11 48.61 19.88 -4.08
CA THR A 11 47.55 19.18 -3.33
C THR A 11 47.94 19.07 -1.87
N GLN A 12 47.04 19.43 -0.97
CA GLN A 12 47.19 19.28 0.48
C GLN A 12 46.42 18.09 0.97
N ASP A 13 47.01 17.30 1.87
CA ASP A 13 46.39 16.18 2.56
C ASP A 13 45.91 16.67 3.94
N TRP A 14 44.65 17.03 4.06
CA TRP A 14 44.07 17.41 5.35
C TRP A 14 43.39 16.23 6.00
N GLY A 15 43.57 16.07 7.30
CA GLY A 15 42.96 14.97 8.01
C GLY A 15 43.16 15.06 9.51
N GLY A 16 42.51 14.15 10.19
CA GLY A 16 42.56 14.12 11.64
C GLY A 16 41.82 12.93 12.22
N ARG A 17 41.65 12.96 13.52
CA ARG A 17 40.93 11.98 14.30
C ARG A 17 39.79 12.66 15.06
N VAL A 18 38.58 12.11 14.98
CA VAL A 18 37.42 12.57 15.76
C VAL A 18 37.24 11.66 16.96
N ILE A 19 37.12 12.25 18.16
CA ILE A 19 36.93 11.56 19.43
C ILE A 19 35.75 12.13 20.20
N ASP A 20 35.18 11.35 21.11
CA ASP A 20 34.13 11.78 22.04
C ASP A 20 34.73 12.51 23.28
N GLU A 21 33.89 12.94 24.22
CA GLU A 21 34.33 13.61 25.47
C GLU A 21 35.21 12.73 26.35
N LYS A 22 35.20 11.41 26.17
CA LYS A 22 35.99 10.44 26.93
C LYS A 22 37.29 10.09 26.23
N GLY A 23 37.55 10.67 25.05
CA GLY A 23 38.74 10.42 24.23
C GLY A 23 38.64 9.15 23.38
N GLU A 24 37.49 8.54 23.26
CA GLU A 24 37.29 7.35 22.43
C GLU A 24 37.02 7.72 20.95
N PRO A 25 37.53 6.93 19.98
CA PRO A 25 37.36 7.23 18.58
C PRO A 25 35.88 7.18 18.17
N MET A 26 35.47 8.12 17.35
CA MET A 26 34.11 8.22 16.82
C MET A 26 34.06 7.79 15.35
N PRO A 27 33.55 6.59 15.03
CA PRO A 27 33.37 6.15 13.64
C PRO A 27 32.20 6.84 12.98
N PHE A 28 32.25 6.94 11.64
CA PHE A 28 31.19 7.44 10.78
C PHE A 28 30.75 8.90 11.06
N VAL A 29 31.61 9.72 11.65
CA VAL A 29 31.40 11.17 11.78
C VAL A 29 31.57 11.82 10.42
N ASN A 30 30.66 12.70 10.04
CA ASN A 30 30.76 13.44 8.79
C ASN A 30 31.61 14.67 8.95
N VAL A 31 32.69 14.77 8.15
CA VAL A 31 33.60 15.91 8.11
C VAL A 31 33.54 16.54 6.74
N VAL A 32 33.08 17.79 6.66
CA VAL A 32 32.88 18.53 5.42
C VAL A 32 33.86 19.70 5.40
N LEU A 33 34.65 19.80 4.32
CA LEU A 33 35.49 20.95 4.06
C LEU A 33 34.68 22.04 3.37
N LEU A 34 34.71 23.23 3.92
CA LEU A 34 34.08 24.45 3.42
C LEU A 34 35.10 25.50 3.07
N THR A 35 34.86 26.32 2.05
CA THR A 35 35.68 27.50 1.72
C THR A 35 35.47 28.62 2.73
N LEU A 36 36.44 29.54 2.81
CA LEU A 36 36.34 30.81 3.53
C LEU A 36 36.37 31.97 2.52
N PRO A 37 35.56 33.05 2.72
CA PRO A 37 34.64 33.31 3.84
C PRO A 37 33.18 32.82 3.57
N ASP A 38 32.85 32.29 2.38
CA ASP A 38 31.50 32.03 1.91
C ASP A 38 30.90 30.69 2.37
N SER A 39 31.73 29.84 3.04
CA SER A 39 31.32 28.51 3.54
C SER A 39 30.73 27.58 2.45
N ALA A 40 31.21 27.72 1.19
CA ALA A 40 30.79 26.84 0.12
C ALA A 40 31.39 25.44 0.29
N PHE A 41 30.65 24.41 -0.12
CA PHE A 41 31.09 23.01 -0.04
C PHE A 41 32.25 22.75 -1.00
N VAL A 42 33.33 22.15 -0.48
CA VAL A 42 34.48 21.69 -1.26
C VAL A 42 34.44 20.17 -1.41
N GLN A 43 34.55 19.45 -0.30
CA GLN A 43 34.62 17.99 -0.24
C GLN A 43 34.21 17.47 1.14
N GLY A 44 33.72 16.24 1.22
CA GLY A 44 33.39 15.58 2.48
C GLY A 44 34.08 14.23 2.61
N ALA A 45 34.34 13.84 3.87
CA ALA A 45 34.80 12.52 4.26
C ALA A 45 34.02 12.04 5.49
N THR A 46 34.00 10.73 5.71
CA THR A 46 33.50 10.11 6.95
C THR A 46 34.66 9.46 7.68
N THR A 47 34.62 9.50 9.02
CA THR A 47 35.65 8.82 9.83
C THR A 47 35.49 7.30 9.73
N ASP A 48 36.65 6.60 9.73
CA ASP A 48 36.71 5.14 9.81
C ASP A 48 36.45 4.62 11.25
N MET A 49 36.63 3.31 11.47
CA MET A 49 36.40 2.68 12.78
C MET A 49 37.33 3.22 13.90
N ASP A 50 38.50 3.77 13.55
CA ASP A 50 39.44 4.39 14.47
C ASP A 50 39.21 5.90 14.63
N GLY A 51 38.11 6.43 14.04
CA GLY A 51 37.78 7.85 14.07
C GLY A 51 38.60 8.71 13.12
N ILE A 52 39.39 8.13 12.19
CA ILE A 52 40.30 8.84 11.29
C ILE A 52 39.57 9.23 10.00
N PHE A 53 39.82 10.45 9.52
CA PHE A 53 39.39 10.94 8.22
C PHE A 53 40.51 11.57 7.42
N LYS A 54 40.40 11.57 6.09
CA LYS A 54 41.36 12.21 5.18
C LYS A 54 40.62 12.89 4.03
N ILE A 55 41.00 14.14 3.73
CA ILE A 55 40.49 14.95 2.61
C ILE A 55 41.67 15.46 1.81
N VAL A 56 41.74 15.09 0.52
CA VAL A 56 42.77 15.56 -0.41
C VAL A 56 42.20 16.71 -1.20
N THR A 57 42.83 17.89 -1.13
CA THR A 57 42.27 19.12 -1.74
C THR A 57 43.38 20.03 -2.26
N ASP A 58 43.02 20.92 -3.18
CA ASP A 58 43.89 22.02 -3.66
C ASP A 58 43.59 23.36 -2.97
N VAL A 59 42.64 23.37 -2.01
CA VAL A 59 42.27 24.55 -1.23
C VAL A 59 43.28 24.75 -0.12
N ASN A 60 43.84 25.97 -0.01
CA ASN A 60 44.89 26.31 0.97
C ASN A 60 44.37 26.73 2.36
N GLU A 61 43.13 27.23 2.43
CA GLU A 61 42.45 27.65 3.66
C GLU A 61 41.01 27.19 3.63
N GLY A 62 40.51 26.61 4.73
CA GLY A 62 39.15 26.12 4.81
C GLY A 62 38.67 25.87 6.23
N LEU A 63 37.42 25.53 6.38
CA LEU A 63 36.76 25.22 7.64
C LEU A 63 36.22 23.81 7.59
N PHE A 64 36.54 22.98 8.58
CA PHE A 64 35.84 21.70 8.75
C PHE A 64 34.54 21.92 9.52
N LYS A 65 33.45 21.52 8.93
CA LYS A 65 32.18 21.31 9.61
C LYS A 65 32.06 19.84 9.99
N VAL A 66 32.10 19.55 11.29
CA VAL A 66 32.05 18.18 11.82
C VAL A 66 30.70 17.93 12.46
N THR A 67 30.02 16.89 11.99
CA THR A 67 28.65 16.58 12.43
C THR A 67 28.50 15.09 12.74
N SER A 68 27.82 14.80 13.85
CA SER A 68 27.39 13.46 14.24
C SER A 68 26.07 13.56 15.01
N VAL A 69 25.20 12.53 14.90
CA VAL A 69 23.92 12.53 15.61
C VAL A 69 24.17 12.38 17.12
N GLY A 70 23.51 13.23 17.92
CA GLY A 70 23.68 13.27 19.36
C GLY A 70 24.85 14.12 19.84
N TYR A 71 25.56 14.79 18.92
CA TYR A 71 26.70 15.69 19.23
C TYR A 71 26.46 17.07 18.65
N GLN A 72 27.02 18.09 19.29
CA GLN A 72 26.95 19.47 18.81
C GLN A 72 27.76 19.61 17.51
N THR A 73 27.19 20.29 16.51
CA THR A 73 27.94 20.61 15.29
C THR A 73 29.15 21.48 15.61
N LEU A 74 30.34 21.06 15.20
CA LEU A 74 31.58 21.78 15.43
C LEU A 74 32.10 22.36 14.11
N TYR A 75 32.61 23.61 14.18
CA TYR A 75 33.31 24.27 13.10
C TYR A 75 34.71 24.58 13.55
N ILE A 76 35.72 24.07 12.83
CA ILE A 76 37.16 24.30 13.15
C ILE A 76 37.93 24.59 11.87
N ASN A 77 39.01 25.33 11.99
CA ASN A 77 39.90 25.57 10.84
C ASN A 77 40.45 24.24 10.32
N ALA A 78 40.40 24.05 9.01
CA ALA A 78 40.90 22.84 8.36
C ALA A 78 42.44 22.77 8.49
N GLY A 79 42.96 21.55 8.66
CA GLY A 79 44.38 21.31 8.83
C GLY A 79 44.73 19.83 8.81
N GLU A 80 46.02 19.52 8.94
CA GLU A 80 46.58 18.17 9.00
C GLU A 80 46.74 17.71 10.44
N GLY A 81 46.52 16.43 10.74
CA GLY A 81 46.77 15.80 12.05
C GLY A 81 45.91 16.30 13.20
N LEU A 82 44.73 16.84 12.93
CA LEU A 82 43.85 17.40 13.96
C LEU A 82 43.22 16.31 14.83
N THR A 83 43.17 16.59 16.15
CA THR A 83 42.31 15.81 17.06
C THR A 83 41.07 16.65 17.37
N ILE A 84 39.91 16.18 16.94
CA ILE A 84 38.63 16.87 17.02
C ILE A 84 37.79 16.20 18.09
N GLN A 85 37.55 16.88 19.20
CA GLN A 85 36.71 16.37 20.27
C GLN A 85 35.28 16.91 20.10
N MET A 86 34.31 16.01 19.90
CA MET A 86 32.92 16.35 19.84
C MET A 86 32.25 16.32 21.22
N LYS A 87 31.38 17.27 21.49
CA LYS A 87 30.61 17.34 22.73
C LYS A 87 29.22 16.79 22.51
N GLU A 88 28.74 15.96 23.46
CA GLU A 88 27.35 15.48 23.44
C GLU A 88 26.38 16.67 23.47
N ASP A 89 25.35 16.62 22.62
CA ASP A 89 24.26 17.59 22.67
C ASP A 89 23.24 17.15 23.73
N THR A 90 23.44 17.59 24.96
CA THR A 90 22.60 17.27 26.12
C THR A 90 21.17 17.75 25.99
N GLN A 91 20.87 18.67 25.06
CA GLN A 91 19.48 19.05 24.76
C GLN A 91 18.73 17.96 23.97
N LEU A 92 19.44 17.07 23.27
CA LEU A 92 18.87 15.90 22.58
C LEU A 92 18.72 14.68 23.50
N LEU A 93 19.38 14.64 24.66
CA LEU A 93 19.41 13.52 25.59
C LEU A 93 18.59 13.73 26.88
N SER A 94 17.93 14.87 27.05
CA SER A 94 16.89 14.92 28.08
C SER A 94 15.84 13.88 27.70
N GLU A 95 15.77 12.83 28.51
CA GLU A 95 14.64 11.91 28.53
C GLU A 95 13.38 12.77 28.57
N VAL A 96 12.81 13.03 27.39
CA VAL A 96 11.46 13.51 27.29
C VAL A 96 10.64 12.33 27.81
N VAL A 97 10.33 12.35 29.11
CA VAL A 97 9.22 11.60 29.66
C VAL A 97 8.01 12.16 28.92
N VAL A 98 7.76 11.63 27.75
CA VAL A 98 6.54 11.84 27.00
C VAL A 98 5.47 11.24 27.90
N LYS A 99 4.85 12.07 28.72
CA LYS A 99 3.56 11.72 29.30
C LYS A 99 2.70 11.43 28.10
N GLY A 100 2.46 10.13 27.84
CA GLY A 100 1.80 9.66 26.63
C GLY A 100 0.49 10.44 26.44
N GLN A 101 0.54 11.44 25.56
CA GLN A 101 -0.67 12.18 25.20
C GLN A 101 -1.44 11.32 24.21
N LEU A 102 -2.75 11.31 24.35
CA LEU A 102 -3.60 10.66 23.36
C LEU A 102 -3.51 11.37 22.02
N PRO A 103 -3.58 10.63 20.91
CA PRO A 103 -3.67 11.22 19.60
C PRO A 103 -4.94 12.06 19.51
N LYS A 104 -4.78 13.35 19.15
CA LYS A 104 -5.91 14.23 18.89
C LYS A 104 -6.24 14.18 17.41
N THR A 105 -7.48 13.83 17.09
CA THR A 105 -8.02 13.89 15.73
C THR A 105 -8.93 15.11 15.60
N HIS A 106 -8.71 15.89 14.55
CA HIS A 106 -9.51 17.09 14.27
C HIS A 106 -9.61 17.33 12.77
N VAL A 107 -10.67 18.03 12.34
CA VAL A 107 -10.83 18.43 10.93
C VAL A 107 -9.84 19.53 10.59
N LYS A 108 -9.09 19.39 9.50
CA LYS A 108 -8.22 20.41 8.96
C LYS A 108 -8.34 20.47 7.42
N GLY A 109 -9.03 21.48 6.94
CA GLY A 109 -9.34 21.61 5.52
C GLY A 109 -10.23 20.46 5.02
N ASP A 110 -9.73 19.69 4.07
CA ASP A 110 -10.37 18.52 3.46
C ASP A 110 -10.14 17.19 4.23
N ALA A 111 -9.43 17.23 5.35
CA ALA A 111 -8.94 16.02 6.03
C ALA A 111 -9.32 15.94 7.51
N MET A 112 -9.42 14.70 8.00
CA MET A 112 -9.34 14.36 9.42
C MET A 112 -7.86 14.15 9.79
N ARG A 113 -7.29 15.09 10.57
CA ARG A 113 -5.90 15.04 11.01
C ARG A 113 -5.76 14.38 12.36
N THR A 114 -4.93 13.33 12.45
CA THR A 114 -4.54 12.70 13.71
C THR A 114 -3.07 13.04 14.01
N THR A 115 -2.80 13.62 15.17
CA THR A 115 -1.43 13.89 15.64
C THR A 115 -0.82 12.60 16.15
N VAL A 116 0.40 12.25 15.68
CA VAL A 116 1.16 11.07 16.09
C VAL A 116 2.31 11.46 17.00
N ALA A 117 3.07 12.51 16.64
CA ALA A 117 4.20 13.00 17.42
C ALA A 117 3.78 13.38 18.85
N GLY A 118 4.53 12.90 19.85
CA GLY A 118 4.25 13.12 21.27
C GLY A 118 3.09 12.30 21.82
N THR A 119 2.55 11.35 21.06
CA THR A 119 1.43 10.50 21.49
C THR A 119 1.84 9.02 21.57
N ILE A 120 0.94 8.17 22.10
CA ILE A 120 1.17 6.71 22.15
C ILE A 120 1.33 6.08 20.76
N LEU A 121 0.80 6.70 19.71
CA LEU A 121 0.97 6.25 18.33
C LEU A 121 2.42 6.34 17.84
N GLU A 122 3.22 7.23 18.40
CA GLU A 122 4.66 7.34 18.11
C GLU A 122 5.41 6.04 18.39
N LYS A 123 4.93 5.27 19.37
CA LYS A 123 5.53 3.99 19.80
C LYS A 123 4.77 2.78 19.24
N ALA A 124 3.92 2.94 18.24
CA ALA A 124 3.11 1.85 17.70
C ALA A 124 3.92 0.75 16.97
N GLY A 125 5.16 1.02 16.62
CA GLY A 125 6.04 0.11 15.88
C GLY A 125 6.30 0.62 14.47
N THR A 126 5.69 0.03 13.46
CA THR A 126 5.78 0.48 12.06
C THR A 126 4.74 1.58 11.77
N VAL A 127 4.85 2.21 10.59
CA VAL A 127 3.81 3.12 10.09
C VAL A 127 2.48 2.37 9.93
N SER A 128 2.49 1.16 9.41
CA SER A 128 1.28 0.33 9.29
C SER A 128 0.63 0.06 10.66
N ASP A 129 1.42 -0.23 11.70
CA ASP A 129 0.92 -0.42 13.07
C ASP A 129 0.30 0.88 13.62
N ALA A 130 0.87 2.05 13.31
CA ALA A 130 0.27 3.33 13.71
C ALA A 130 -1.03 3.63 12.95
N LEU A 131 -1.04 3.38 11.63
CA LEU A 131 -2.22 3.60 10.79
C LEU A 131 -3.41 2.73 11.21
N SER A 132 -3.17 1.46 11.58
CA SER A 132 -4.22 0.56 12.08
C SER A 132 -4.90 1.05 13.37
N LYS A 133 -4.28 1.99 14.08
CA LYS A 133 -4.80 2.63 15.29
C LYS A 133 -5.38 4.02 15.05
N ILE A 134 -5.38 4.50 13.81
CA ILE A 134 -5.99 5.78 13.44
C ILE A 134 -7.46 5.56 13.07
N PRO A 135 -8.37 6.42 13.51
CA PRO A 135 -9.80 6.31 13.20
C PRO A 135 -10.07 6.17 11.71
N SER A 136 -10.99 5.31 11.34
CA SER A 136 -11.42 5.01 9.97
C SER A 136 -10.37 4.32 9.09
N LEU A 137 -9.19 3.96 9.59
CA LEU A 137 -8.19 3.24 8.83
C LEU A 137 -8.11 1.76 9.23
N GLU A 138 -7.96 0.91 8.23
CA GLU A 138 -7.52 -0.47 8.35
C GLU A 138 -6.19 -0.57 7.58
N ALA A 139 -5.11 -0.92 8.29
CA ALA A 139 -3.81 -1.13 7.68
C ALA A 139 -3.46 -2.62 7.73
N GLU A 140 -3.19 -3.19 6.58
CA GLU A 140 -2.79 -4.57 6.42
C GLU A 140 -1.28 -4.72 6.67
N ARG A 141 -0.83 -5.92 6.98
CA ARG A 141 0.58 -6.18 7.29
C ARG A 141 1.51 -6.06 6.09
N ASP A 142 1.00 -6.29 4.90
CA ASP A 142 1.70 -6.09 3.63
C ASP A 142 1.83 -4.62 3.25
N GLY A 143 1.28 -3.70 4.07
CA GLY A 143 1.27 -2.26 3.89
C GLY A 143 0.00 -1.73 3.23
N GLY A 144 -0.96 -2.57 2.82
CA GLY A 144 -2.26 -2.14 2.33
C GLY A 144 -2.95 -1.22 3.33
N VAL A 145 -3.53 -0.11 2.88
CA VAL A 145 -4.28 0.83 3.72
C VAL A 145 -5.64 1.06 3.11
N LYS A 146 -6.68 0.75 3.89
CA LYS A 146 -8.07 0.97 3.51
C LYS A 146 -8.69 2.02 4.43
N VAL A 147 -9.56 2.83 3.85
CA VAL A 147 -10.48 3.67 4.63
C VAL A 147 -11.81 2.90 4.71
N LEU A 148 -12.22 2.59 5.92
CA LEU A 148 -13.42 1.78 6.16
C LEU A 148 -14.66 2.46 5.55
N GLY A 149 -15.46 1.67 4.83
CA GLY A 149 -16.58 2.16 4.01
C GLY A 149 -16.20 2.74 2.65
N ARG A 150 -14.91 3.00 2.37
CA ARG A 150 -14.44 3.59 1.10
C ARG A 150 -13.56 2.65 0.28
N GLY A 151 -12.86 1.72 0.94
CA GLY A 151 -11.91 0.81 0.31
C GLY A 151 -10.48 1.35 0.29
N ASP A 152 -9.69 0.92 -0.69
CA ASP A 152 -8.26 1.22 -0.75
C ASP A 152 -7.95 2.71 -0.83
N ALA A 153 -7.00 3.16 -0.02
CA ALA A 153 -6.52 4.53 0.00
C ALA A 153 -5.21 4.70 -0.75
N GLU A 154 -5.04 5.81 -1.45
CA GLU A 154 -3.71 6.25 -1.86
C GLU A 154 -2.97 6.86 -0.68
N VAL A 155 -1.74 6.41 -0.45
CA VAL A 155 -0.91 6.92 0.63
C VAL A 155 0.15 7.87 0.11
N TYR A 156 0.31 8.99 0.80
CA TYR A 156 1.33 9.98 0.52
C TYR A 156 2.20 10.21 1.76
N ILE A 157 3.51 10.20 1.61
CA ILE A 157 4.48 10.52 2.66
C ILE A 157 5.18 11.83 2.27
N ASN A 158 5.01 12.89 3.07
CA ASN A 158 5.55 14.23 2.81
C ASN A 158 5.19 14.76 1.39
N GLY A 159 3.98 14.45 0.90
CA GLY A 159 3.52 14.81 -0.45
C GLY A 159 3.93 13.83 -1.56
N ARG A 160 4.88 12.93 -1.33
CA ARG A 160 5.24 11.86 -2.25
C ARG A 160 4.23 10.71 -2.16
N ARG A 161 3.69 10.26 -3.28
CA ARG A 161 2.88 9.05 -3.33
C ARG A 161 3.72 7.80 -3.04
N VAL A 162 3.22 6.92 -2.20
CA VAL A 162 3.80 5.60 -1.94
C VAL A 162 3.53 4.70 -3.14
N GLN A 163 4.60 4.23 -3.79
CA GLN A 163 4.50 3.36 -4.97
C GLN A 163 4.40 1.88 -4.59
N ASP A 164 5.02 1.50 -3.49
CA ASP A 164 4.96 0.16 -2.92
C ASP A 164 4.46 0.26 -1.48
N MET A 165 3.25 -0.23 -1.23
CA MET A 165 2.61 -0.16 0.08
C MET A 165 3.41 -0.88 1.17
N LYS A 166 4.26 -1.85 0.82
CA LYS A 166 5.21 -2.48 1.76
C LYS A 166 6.21 -1.48 2.37
N GLU A 167 6.38 -0.30 1.77
CA GLU A 167 7.16 0.79 2.39
C GLU A 167 6.62 1.20 3.76
N LEU A 168 5.30 1.14 3.96
CA LEU A 168 4.65 1.51 5.22
C LEU A 168 4.99 0.56 6.37
N SER A 169 5.14 -0.73 6.07
CA SER A 169 5.56 -1.72 7.07
C SER A 169 7.07 -1.63 7.41
N ARG A 170 7.85 -0.99 6.55
CA ARG A 170 9.30 -0.77 6.75
C ARG A 170 9.61 0.53 7.51
N LEU A 171 8.75 1.54 7.40
CA LEU A 171 8.89 2.81 8.11
C LEU A 171 8.34 2.69 9.53
N ARG A 172 8.88 3.49 10.45
CA ARG A 172 8.48 3.46 11.85
C ARG A 172 7.52 4.59 12.22
N SER A 173 6.65 4.28 13.18
CA SER A 173 5.66 5.21 13.70
C SER A 173 6.26 6.43 14.41
N ASP A 174 7.42 6.29 15.05
CA ASP A 174 8.12 7.39 15.73
C ASP A 174 8.61 8.50 14.77
N GLN A 175 8.62 8.19 13.48
CA GLN A 175 8.95 9.15 12.42
C GLN A 175 7.78 10.04 12.01
N ILE A 176 6.54 9.70 12.38
CA ILE A 176 5.35 10.42 11.96
C ILE A 176 5.13 11.67 12.82
N GLN A 177 4.87 12.81 12.15
CA GLN A 177 4.39 14.02 12.80
C GLN A 177 2.87 13.97 12.98
N HIS A 178 2.15 13.73 11.88
CA HIS A 178 0.68 13.58 11.85
C HIS A 178 0.26 12.81 10.59
N VAL A 179 -0.98 12.31 10.63
CA VAL A 179 -1.63 11.64 9.51
C VAL A 179 -2.94 12.36 9.20
N ASP A 180 -3.16 12.68 7.93
CA ASP A 180 -4.39 13.25 7.40
C ASP A 180 -5.16 12.20 6.61
N VAL A 181 -6.38 11.90 7.00
CA VAL A 181 -7.29 11.00 6.29
C VAL A 181 -8.30 11.83 5.50
N VAL A 182 -8.24 11.74 4.18
CA VAL A 182 -9.14 12.44 3.25
C VAL A 182 -10.10 11.41 2.65
N GLN A 183 -11.33 11.43 3.08
CA GLN A 183 -12.33 10.44 2.65
C GLN A 183 -12.96 10.79 1.29
N ASN A 184 -13.02 12.07 0.94
CA ASN A 184 -13.45 12.56 -0.37
C ASN A 184 -12.36 13.45 -0.96
N PRO A 185 -11.36 12.88 -1.68
CA PRO A 185 -10.27 13.65 -2.24
C PRO A 185 -10.72 14.66 -3.31
N GLY A 186 -10.13 15.85 -3.34
CA GLY A 186 -10.42 16.90 -4.30
C GLY A 186 -10.02 16.55 -5.76
N ALA A 187 -10.30 17.45 -6.70
CA ALA A 187 -10.13 17.23 -8.15
C ALA A 187 -8.69 17.03 -8.60
N ARG A 188 -7.69 17.42 -7.79
CA ARG A 188 -6.26 17.16 -8.06
C ARG A 188 -5.89 15.68 -8.04
N TYR A 189 -6.70 14.84 -7.39
CA TYR A 189 -6.55 13.39 -7.38
C TYR A 189 -7.36 12.77 -8.53
N ALA A 190 -6.92 11.61 -9.03
CA ALA A 190 -7.67 10.90 -10.07
C ALA A 190 -9.08 10.56 -9.59
N ALA A 191 -10.05 10.54 -10.49
CA ALA A 191 -11.45 10.29 -10.14
C ALA A 191 -11.68 8.90 -9.51
N SER A 192 -10.80 7.95 -9.77
CA SER A 192 -10.82 6.60 -9.19
C SER A 192 -10.16 6.49 -7.80
N VAL A 193 -9.60 7.58 -7.25
CA VAL A 193 -9.04 7.59 -5.87
C VAL A 193 -10.17 7.74 -4.88
N LYS A 194 -10.55 6.69 -4.17
CA LYS A 194 -11.66 6.71 -3.21
C LYS A 194 -11.34 7.42 -1.92
N ALA A 195 -10.08 7.32 -1.46
CA ALA A 195 -9.60 7.96 -0.26
C ALA A 195 -8.09 8.26 -0.37
N VAL A 196 -7.61 9.20 0.42
CA VAL A 196 -6.19 9.57 0.50
C VAL A 196 -5.74 9.60 1.95
N VAL A 197 -4.59 9.02 2.23
CA VAL A 197 -3.90 9.12 3.53
C VAL A 197 -2.60 9.90 3.33
N ARG A 198 -2.50 11.08 3.92
CA ARG A 198 -1.30 11.91 3.84
C ARG A 198 -0.53 11.81 5.16
N ILE A 199 0.63 11.19 5.12
CA ILE A 199 1.53 11.02 6.26
C ILE A 199 2.58 12.13 6.20
N THR A 200 2.63 12.96 7.22
CA THR A 200 3.69 13.95 7.38
C THR A 200 4.69 13.41 8.39
N LEU A 201 5.94 13.26 7.96
CA LEU A 201 7.02 12.85 8.85
C LEU A 201 7.61 14.07 9.57
N LYS A 202 8.17 13.85 10.75
CA LYS A 202 8.97 14.85 11.48
C LYS A 202 10.12 15.31 10.59
N LYS A 203 10.57 16.56 10.72
CA LYS A 203 11.73 17.04 9.97
C LYS A 203 12.95 16.18 10.30
N ALA A 204 13.64 15.71 9.26
CA ALA A 204 14.88 14.98 9.45
C ALA A 204 15.94 15.90 10.06
N GLN A 205 16.60 15.44 11.13
CA GLN A 205 17.73 16.11 11.76
C GLN A 205 19.01 15.34 11.41
N GLY A 206 20.11 16.07 11.23
CA GLY A 206 21.42 15.50 10.97
C GLY A 206 21.78 15.37 9.48
N GLU A 207 23.07 15.46 9.25
CA GLU A 207 23.77 15.17 7.98
C GLU A 207 24.67 13.95 8.20
N GLY A 208 25.08 13.29 7.13
CA GLY A 208 25.96 12.14 7.17
C GLY A 208 25.31 10.83 6.78
N LEU A 209 25.94 9.74 7.15
CA LEU A 209 25.47 8.38 6.88
C LEU A 209 24.55 7.88 8.00
N SER A 210 23.45 7.27 7.61
CA SER A 210 22.56 6.55 8.53
C SER A 210 22.11 5.25 7.90
N PHE A 211 21.78 4.25 8.72
CA PHE A 211 21.22 3.00 8.24
C PHE A 211 20.22 2.40 9.22
N GLN A 212 19.34 1.60 8.68
CA GLN A 212 18.34 0.84 9.41
C GLN A 212 18.29 -0.56 8.81
N ASN A 213 18.22 -1.57 9.67
CA ASN A 213 17.84 -2.92 9.29
C ASN A 213 16.56 -3.31 10.02
N SER A 214 15.64 -3.96 9.31
CA SER A 214 14.39 -4.48 9.88
C SER A 214 14.22 -5.92 9.44
N THR A 215 14.34 -6.84 10.40
CA THR A 215 14.17 -8.28 10.16
C THR A 215 12.90 -8.75 10.85
N GLN A 216 11.99 -9.34 10.09
CA GLN A 216 10.76 -9.95 10.59
C GLN A 216 10.79 -11.45 10.36
N PHE A 217 10.63 -12.21 11.41
CA PHE A 217 10.33 -13.63 11.36
C PHE A 217 8.85 -13.85 11.65
N MET A 218 8.20 -14.66 10.80
CA MET A 218 6.80 -15.05 10.96
C MET A 218 6.69 -16.57 10.94
N TYR A 219 5.87 -17.12 11.83
CA TYR A 219 5.55 -18.53 11.88
C TYR A 219 4.04 -18.76 11.89
N GLN A 220 3.57 -19.48 10.83
CA GLN A 220 2.16 -19.87 10.66
C GLN A 220 2.08 -21.17 9.88
N TYR A 221 2.33 -22.33 10.37
CA TYR A 221 2.55 -23.61 9.69
C TYR A 221 3.97 -23.82 9.11
N GLY A 222 4.81 -22.81 9.12
CA GLY A 222 6.19 -22.84 8.67
C GLY A 222 6.83 -21.47 8.87
N GLY A 223 8.14 -21.35 8.67
CA GLY A 223 8.89 -20.12 8.86
C GLY A 223 8.94 -19.24 7.63
N SER A 224 8.74 -17.92 7.81
CA SER A 224 9.01 -16.87 6.83
C SER A 224 9.99 -15.88 7.38
N LEU A 225 10.80 -15.33 6.50
CA LEU A 225 11.74 -14.29 6.82
C LEU A 225 11.58 -13.13 5.84
N ASN A 226 11.47 -11.90 6.37
CA ASN A 226 11.59 -10.67 5.60
C ASN A 226 12.71 -9.86 6.21
N ASP A 227 13.62 -9.38 5.37
CA ASP A 227 14.68 -8.47 5.79
C ASP A 227 14.73 -7.25 4.88
N ASN A 228 14.90 -6.07 5.46
CA ASN A 228 15.01 -4.82 4.74
C ASN A 228 16.14 -3.97 5.32
N PHE A 229 17.21 -3.83 4.56
CA PHE A 229 18.31 -2.93 4.86
C PHE A 229 18.15 -1.63 4.09
N THR A 230 18.30 -0.49 4.76
CA THR A 230 18.28 0.85 4.16
C THR A 230 19.47 1.65 4.64
N ALA A 231 20.21 2.25 3.71
CA ALA A 231 21.28 3.22 3.97
C ALA A 231 20.90 4.56 3.33
N ASN A 232 21.12 5.64 4.06
CA ASN A 232 20.88 7.00 3.58
C ASN A 232 22.14 7.84 3.83
N TYR A 233 22.54 8.59 2.81
CA TYR A 233 23.59 9.58 2.90
C TYR A 233 23.03 10.96 2.58
N ARG A 234 23.30 11.92 3.46
CA ARG A 234 22.83 13.29 3.33
C ARG A 234 23.94 14.29 3.55
N THR A 235 24.04 15.26 2.65
CA THR A 235 24.94 16.40 2.79
C THR A 235 24.39 17.62 2.06
N GLY A 236 24.27 18.77 2.73
CA GLY A 236 23.70 19.97 2.14
C GLY A 236 22.32 19.73 1.52
N GLY A 237 22.17 20.02 0.23
CA GLY A 237 20.94 19.77 -0.54
C GLY A 237 20.76 18.32 -1.04
N LEU A 238 21.82 17.51 -1.02
CA LEU A 238 21.81 16.15 -1.53
C LEU A 238 21.28 15.16 -0.49
N ASP A 239 20.44 14.22 -0.94
CA ASP A 239 19.94 13.10 -0.15
C ASP A 239 19.87 11.86 -1.07
N VAL A 240 20.66 10.84 -0.76
CA VAL A 240 20.71 9.58 -1.50
C VAL A 240 20.33 8.45 -0.55
N THR A 241 19.33 7.66 -0.92
CA THR A 241 18.87 6.50 -0.15
C THR A 241 18.93 5.25 -1.00
N GLY A 242 19.68 4.25 -0.55
CA GLY A 242 19.65 2.88 -1.10
C GLY A 242 18.92 1.95 -0.14
N SER A 243 18.10 1.05 -0.65
CA SER A 243 17.53 -0.03 0.14
C SER A 243 17.54 -1.34 -0.61
N PHE A 244 17.62 -2.43 0.15
CA PHE A 244 17.56 -3.78 -0.35
C PHE A 244 16.63 -4.60 0.54
N TRP A 245 15.58 -5.12 -0.07
CA TRP A 245 14.64 -6.01 0.59
C TRP A 245 14.76 -7.42 0.03
N VAL A 246 14.66 -8.41 0.91
CA VAL A 246 14.57 -9.83 0.58
C VAL A 246 13.48 -10.47 1.43
N GLY A 247 12.67 -11.33 0.81
CA GLY A 247 11.62 -12.06 1.50
C GLY A 247 11.54 -13.50 1.03
N THR A 248 11.27 -14.39 1.99
CA THR A 248 10.98 -15.79 1.73
C THR A 248 9.80 -16.25 2.56
N TYR A 249 8.84 -16.89 1.89
CA TYR A 249 7.65 -17.47 2.50
C TYR A 249 7.58 -18.95 2.09
N ASN A 250 7.67 -19.85 3.06
CA ASN A 250 7.71 -21.29 2.81
C ASN A 250 6.53 -22.05 3.44
N HIS A 251 5.52 -21.36 3.99
CA HIS A 251 4.66 -21.95 4.98
C HIS A 251 3.18 -21.62 4.86
N TYR A 252 2.74 -20.97 3.81
CA TYR A 252 1.32 -20.79 3.66
C TYR A 252 0.66 -22.13 3.34
N LYS A 253 0.00 -22.73 4.34
CA LYS A 253 -0.90 -23.85 4.18
C LYS A 253 -2.31 -23.34 4.42
N GLY A 254 -3.06 -23.12 3.33
CA GLY A 254 -4.47 -22.72 3.39
C GLY A 254 -5.37 -23.94 3.30
N LEU A 255 -6.19 -24.19 4.32
CA LEU A 255 -7.35 -25.03 4.16
C LEU A 255 -8.55 -24.12 3.87
N GLN A 256 -9.21 -24.34 2.76
CA GLN A 256 -10.44 -23.65 2.38
C GLN A 256 -11.51 -24.68 2.07
N VAL A 257 -12.74 -24.41 2.49
CA VAL A 257 -13.90 -25.24 2.16
C VAL A 257 -14.84 -24.40 1.33
N ASN A 258 -15.20 -24.91 0.15
CA ASN A 258 -16.15 -24.26 -0.76
C ASN A 258 -17.35 -25.17 -0.96
N ASP A 259 -18.52 -24.60 -0.78
CA ASP A 259 -19.78 -25.28 -1.06
C ASP A 259 -20.48 -24.55 -2.21
N MET A 260 -20.93 -25.27 -3.22
CA MET A 260 -21.66 -24.77 -4.39
C MET A 260 -23.08 -25.29 -4.37
N LEU A 261 -24.04 -24.44 -4.74
CA LEU A 261 -25.46 -24.81 -4.87
C LEU A 261 -26.03 -24.22 -6.16
N TYR A 262 -26.69 -25.04 -6.97
CA TYR A 262 -27.47 -24.63 -8.14
C TYR A 262 -28.51 -25.68 -8.54
N TYR A 263 -29.34 -25.36 -9.51
CA TYR A 263 -30.38 -26.27 -10.02
C TYR A 263 -30.16 -26.55 -11.49
N VAL A 264 -30.43 -27.80 -11.91
CA VAL A 264 -30.47 -28.26 -13.30
C VAL A 264 -31.86 -28.80 -13.57
N GLY A 265 -32.74 -27.98 -14.18
CA GLY A 265 -34.16 -28.28 -14.21
C GLY A 265 -34.74 -28.39 -12.80
N PRO A 266 -35.39 -29.50 -12.42
CA PRO A 266 -35.93 -29.71 -11.06
C PRO A 266 -34.87 -30.20 -10.07
N ASP A 267 -33.70 -30.65 -10.53
CA ASP A 267 -32.70 -31.33 -9.69
C ASP A 267 -31.78 -30.35 -9.02
N GLN A 268 -31.60 -30.50 -7.69
CA GLN A 268 -30.68 -29.74 -6.90
C GLN A 268 -29.26 -30.36 -7.02
N VAL A 269 -28.31 -29.55 -7.46
CA VAL A 269 -26.91 -29.94 -7.51
C VAL A 269 -26.13 -29.21 -6.42
N THR A 270 -25.37 -29.97 -5.61
CA THR A 270 -24.47 -29.39 -4.62
C THR A 270 -23.06 -29.94 -4.82
N GLY A 271 -22.07 -29.06 -4.65
CA GLY A 271 -20.64 -29.42 -4.70
C GLY A 271 -19.99 -29.07 -3.36
N HIS A 272 -19.25 -30.03 -2.79
CA HIS A 272 -18.45 -29.81 -1.59
C HIS A 272 -16.98 -29.97 -1.94
N SER A 273 -16.18 -28.90 -1.80
CA SER A 273 -14.76 -28.92 -2.14
C SER A 273 -13.91 -28.53 -0.95
N THR A 274 -12.92 -29.35 -0.61
CA THR A 274 -11.83 -29.02 0.32
C THR A 274 -10.57 -28.75 -0.47
N GLN A 275 -9.89 -27.66 -0.12
CA GLN A 275 -8.69 -27.19 -0.81
C GLN A 275 -7.58 -26.95 0.20
N GLU A 276 -6.45 -27.63 0.02
CA GLU A 276 -5.23 -27.37 0.77
C GLU A 276 -4.22 -26.69 -0.16
N ILE A 277 -3.96 -25.41 0.04
CA ILE A 277 -3.12 -24.58 -0.83
C ILE A 277 -1.86 -24.17 -0.10
N ARG A 278 -0.70 -24.23 -0.79
CA ARG A 278 0.61 -23.78 -0.31
C ARG A 278 1.19 -22.79 -1.30
N HIS A 279 1.75 -21.69 -0.79
CA HIS A 279 2.37 -20.63 -1.60
C HIS A 279 3.80 -20.34 -1.13
N PRO A 280 4.78 -21.23 -1.40
CA PRO A 280 6.17 -20.86 -1.21
C PRO A 280 6.61 -19.86 -2.26
N TRP A 281 7.26 -18.76 -1.82
CA TRP A 281 7.81 -17.78 -2.74
C TRP A 281 9.05 -17.10 -2.20
N HIS A 282 9.91 -16.62 -3.13
CA HIS A 282 11.11 -15.87 -2.84
C HIS A 282 11.13 -14.62 -3.71
N ALA A 283 11.47 -13.49 -3.10
CA ALA A 283 11.58 -12.24 -3.85
C ALA A 283 12.65 -11.33 -3.25
N TRP A 284 13.19 -10.44 -4.08
CA TRP A 284 14.13 -9.41 -3.66
C TRP A 284 13.93 -8.13 -4.47
N SER A 285 14.31 -7.01 -3.86
CA SER A 285 13.99 -5.70 -4.39
C SER A 285 15.02 -4.66 -3.99
N PRO A 286 16.03 -4.36 -4.83
CA PRO A 286 16.88 -3.18 -4.69
C PRO A 286 16.13 -1.92 -5.10
N GLN A 287 16.42 -0.83 -4.41
CA GLN A 287 15.84 0.47 -4.64
C GLN A 287 16.90 1.56 -4.45
N LEU A 288 16.89 2.57 -5.31
CA LEU A 288 17.71 3.75 -5.20
C LEU A 288 16.84 5.00 -5.33
N GLN A 289 17.03 5.94 -4.43
CA GLN A 289 16.39 7.25 -4.44
C GLN A 289 17.46 8.33 -4.41
N PHE A 290 17.26 9.34 -5.24
CA PHE A 290 18.05 10.54 -5.29
C PHE A 290 17.15 11.74 -5.12
N ASN A 291 17.55 12.69 -4.28
CA ASN A 291 16.85 13.95 -4.11
C ASN A 291 17.86 15.07 -3.97
N TYR A 292 17.63 16.17 -4.65
CA TYR A 292 18.49 17.35 -4.58
C TYR A 292 17.65 18.62 -4.40
N MET A 293 17.86 19.28 -3.30
CA MET A 293 17.25 20.56 -2.96
C MET A 293 18.24 21.67 -3.36
N VAL A 294 17.97 22.30 -4.52
CA VAL A 294 18.78 23.43 -5.02
C VAL A 294 18.74 24.58 -4.04
N ASN A 295 17.53 24.87 -3.53
CA ASN A 295 17.24 25.86 -2.50
C ASN A 295 15.85 25.57 -1.89
N GLU A 296 15.36 26.42 -1.01
CA GLU A 296 14.07 26.24 -0.33
C GLU A 296 12.86 26.19 -1.31
N ASN A 297 13.01 26.75 -2.51
CA ASN A 297 11.95 26.84 -3.51
C ASN A 297 12.06 25.78 -4.62
N HIS A 298 13.17 25.08 -4.78
CA HIS A 298 13.40 24.18 -5.92
C HIS A 298 14.00 22.87 -5.47
N THR A 299 13.29 21.78 -5.72
CA THR A 299 13.70 20.41 -5.41
C THR A 299 13.41 19.51 -6.61
N PHE A 300 14.32 18.63 -6.95
CA PHE A 300 14.08 17.56 -7.92
C PHE A 300 14.66 16.24 -7.41
N GLY A 301 14.20 15.15 -7.98
CA GLY A 301 14.69 13.83 -7.61
C GLY A 301 14.26 12.76 -8.57
N ALA A 302 14.85 11.60 -8.36
CA ALA A 302 14.56 10.38 -9.11
C ALA A 302 14.51 9.18 -8.15
N TYR A 303 13.74 8.20 -8.55
CA TYR A 303 13.51 6.95 -7.85
C TYR A 303 13.56 5.82 -8.86
N TYR A 304 14.30 4.76 -8.54
CA TYR A 304 14.30 3.53 -9.30
C TYR A 304 14.19 2.33 -8.35
N LYS A 305 13.36 1.37 -8.73
CA LYS A 305 13.15 0.11 -8.01
C LYS A 305 13.09 -1.04 -9.01
N TYR A 306 13.74 -2.13 -8.69
CA TYR A 306 13.61 -3.39 -9.41
C TYR A 306 13.02 -4.45 -8.49
N ASP A 307 11.87 -5.02 -8.85
CA ASP A 307 11.25 -6.13 -8.14
C ASP A 307 11.50 -7.44 -8.91
N ARG A 308 12.02 -8.44 -8.23
CA ARG A 308 12.29 -9.75 -8.78
C ARG A 308 11.68 -10.84 -7.89
N THR A 309 10.76 -11.61 -8.45
CA THR A 309 10.29 -12.88 -7.90
C THR A 309 10.78 -13.97 -8.83
N PRO A 310 11.89 -14.69 -8.52
CA PRO A 310 12.39 -15.77 -9.36
C PRO A 310 11.41 -16.93 -9.47
N SER A 311 10.74 -17.26 -8.37
CA SER A 311 9.76 -18.31 -8.23
C SER A 311 8.74 -17.97 -7.15
N GLY A 312 7.47 -18.07 -7.50
CA GLY A 312 6.32 -17.92 -6.61
C GLY A 312 5.37 -19.10 -6.86
N GLU A 313 5.66 -20.23 -6.23
CA GLU A 313 4.89 -21.45 -6.45
C GLU A 313 3.52 -21.38 -5.78
N THR A 314 2.52 -21.95 -6.44
CA THR A 314 1.23 -22.34 -5.87
C THR A 314 1.09 -23.83 -6.03
N LYS A 315 0.88 -24.55 -4.93
CA LYS A 315 0.62 -25.99 -4.89
C LYS A 315 -0.70 -26.21 -4.17
N GLY A 316 -1.63 -26.88 -4.79
CA GLY A 316 -2.96 -27.08 -4.21
C GLY A 316 -3.47 -28.50 -4.43
N ASP A 317 -3.91 -29.13 -3.34
CA ASP A 317 -4.66 -30.38 -3.35
C ASP A 317 -6.14 -30.06 -3.19
N TYR A 318 -6.97 -30.49 -4.13
CA TYR A 318 -8.40 -30.24 -4.17
C TYR A 318 -9.15 -31.55 -4.18
N LEU A 319 -10.11 -31.72 -3.28
CA LEU A 319 -11.04 -32.84 -3.26
C LEU A 319 -12.45 -32.27 -3.41
N THR A 320 -13.19 -32.70 -4.43
CA THR A 320 -14.53 -32.22 -4.69
C THR A 320 -15.50 -33.39 -4.84
N ASP A 321 -16.57 -33.39 -4.05
CA ASP A 321 -17.67 -34.31 -4.14
C ASP A 321 -18.90 -33.57 -4.71
N MET A 322 -19.54 -34.15 -5.77
CA MET A 322 -20.74 -33.64 -6.38
C MET A 322 -21.94 -34.50 -6.03
N PHE A 323 -23.03 -33.85 -5.71
CA PHE A 323 -24.28 -34.53 -5.32
C PHE A 323 -25.44 -33.99 -6.17
N GLU A 324 -26.33 -34.86 -6.53
CA GLU A 324 -27.63 -34.57 -7.17
C GLU A 324 -28.74 -35.04 -6.23
N ASN A 325 -29.62 -34.13 -5.82
CA ASN A 325 -30.68 -34.41 -4.83
C ASN A 325 -30.15 -35.13 -3.56
N GLY A 326 -28.94 -34.77 -3.10
CA GLY A 326 -28.30 -35.32 -1.93
C GLY A 326 -27.60 -36.69 -2.14
N ILE A 327 -27.64 -37.22 -3.36
CA ILE A 327 -26.97 -38.49 -3.72
C ILE A 327 -25.62 -38.17 -4.38
N LEU A 328 -24.51 -38.76 -3.89
CA LEU A 328 -23.21 -38.62 -4.51
C LEU A 328 -23.23 -39.15 -5.94
N THR A 329 -22.84 -38.31 -6.90
CA THR A 329 -22.77 -38.65 -8.33
C THR A 329 -21.37 -38.75 -8.87
N GLU A 330 -20.45 -37.89 -8.42
CA GLU A 330 -19.10 -37.82 -8.93
C GLU A 330 -18.14 -37.31 -7.84
N ARG A 331 -16.91 -37.80 -7.86
CA ARG A 331 -15.77 -37.35 -7.03
C ARG A 331 -14.59 -36.98 -7.89
N SER A 332 -13.95 -35.84 -7.59
CA SER A 332 -12.72 -35.40 -8.25
C SER A 332 -11.61 -35.13 -7.23
N ALA A 333 -10.41 -35.58 -7.52
CA ALA A 333 -9.19 -35.26 -6.82
C ALA A 333 -8.23 -34.59 -7.79
N SER A 334 -7.84 -33.33 -7.49
CA SER A 334 -6.95 -32.57 -8.37
C SER A 334 -5.74 -32.06 -7.61
N TYR A 335 -4.59 -32.08 -8.26
CA TYR A 335 -3.38 -31.41 -7.82
C TYR A 335 -3.02 -30.31 -8.81
N ILE A 336 -2.90 -29.10 -8.32
CA ILE A 336 -2.55 -27.91 -9.11
C ILE A 336 -1.17 -27.44 -8.70
N TRP A 337 -0.30 -27.24 -9.68
CA TRP A 337 0.99 -26.60 -9.54
C TRP A 337 1.09 -25.42 -10.50
N GLN A 338 1.57 -24.29 -10.02
CA GLN A 338 1.91 -23.11 -10.81
C GLN A 338 3.18 -22.49 -10.24
N ASP A 339 4.01 -21.88 -11.08
CA ASP A 339 5.22 -21.16 -10.66
C ASP A 339 5.31 -19.79 -11.33
N GLN A 340 4.98 -18.75 -10.59
CA GLN A 340 5.01 -17.38 -11.10
C GLN A 340 6.39 -16.76 -10.96
N SER A 341 6.95 -16.30 -12.08
CA SER A 341 8.17 -15.53 -12.15
C SER A 341 7.86 -14.09 -12.58
N VAL A 342 8.32 -13.10 -11.80
CA VAL A 342 8.05 -11.68 -12.06
C VAL A 342 9.35 -10.89 -12.15
N LYS A 343 9.44 -10.02 -13.16
CA LYS A 343 10.44 -8.96 -13.29
C LYS A 343 9.70 -7.64 -13.44
N LYS A 344 9.98 -6.66 -12.57
CA LYS A 344 9.31 -5.36 -12.63
C LYS A 344 10.29 -4.22 -12.39
N HIS A 345 10.32 -3.26 -13.29
CA HIS A 345 11.08 -2.02 -13.20
C HIS A 345 10.13 -0.87 -12.94
N ILE A 346 10.39 -0.08 -11.92
CA ILE A 346 9.59 1.09 -11.55
C ILE A 346 10.52 2.29 -11.43
N PHE A 347 10.19 3.38 -12.06
CA PHE A 347 10.90 4.64 -11.87
C PHE A 347 9.94 5.82 -11.78
N ASN A 348 10.38 6.86 -11.11
CA ASN A 348 9.76 8.15 -11.06
C ASN A 348 10.84 9.22 -11.11
N ALA A 349 10.56 10.32 -11.83
CA ALA A 349 11.32 11.55 -11.74
C ALA A 349 10.36 12.69 -11.43
N TYR A 350 10.79 13.63 -10.60
CA TYR A 350 9.93 14.75 -10.21
C TYR A 350 10.70 16.07 -10.12
N TYR A 351 9.95 17.14 -10.30
CA TYR A 351 10.34 18.50 -9.94
C TYR A 351 9.22 19.13 -9.11
N ASN A 352 9.56 19.68 -7.97
CA ASN A 352 8.66 20.47 -7.14
C ASN A 352 9.34 21.82 -6.88
N GLY A 353 8.69 22.90 -7.35
CA GLY A 353 9.30 24.21 -7.29
C GLY A 353 8.28 25.34 -7.09
N LYS A 354 8.82 26.53 -6.77
CA LYS A 354 8.07 27.74 -6.60
C LYS A 354 8.79 28.89 -7.30
N VAL A 355 8.13 29.49 -8.31
CA VAL A 355 8.61 30.67 -9.04
C VAL A 355 7.74 31.85 -8.66
N GLY A 356 8.27 32.73 -7.82
CA GLY A 356 7.47 33.78 -7.17
C GLY A 356 6.37 33.15 -6.30
N GLN A 357 5.10 33.37 -6.67
CA GLN A 357 3.95 32.77 -5.99
C GLN A 357 3.42 31.51 -6.70
N LEU A 358 3.90 31.22 -7.91
CA LEU A 358 3.48 30.06 -8.69
C LEU A 358 4.18 28.79 -8.18
N GLY A 359 3.41 27.87 -7.62
CA GLY A 359 3.87 26.51 -7.31
C GLY A 359 3.78 25.63 -8.56
N ILE A 360 4.79 24.78 -8.79
CA ILE A 360 4.90 23.84 -9.90
C ILE A 360 5.21 22.47 -9.32
N ASP A 361 4.42 21.46 -9.69
CA ASP A 361 4.65 20.04 -9.33
C ASP A 361 4.58 19.20 -10.61
N LEU A 362 5.72 18.68 -11.05
CA LEU A 362 5.86 17.82 -12.23
C LEU A 362 6.30 16.43 -11.77
N ASN A 363 5.62 15.40 -12.28
CA ASN A 363 5.98 14.01 -12.07
C ASN A 363 5.94 13.24 -13.39
N ILE A 364 6.92 12.36 -13.59
CA ILE A 364 7.01 11.43 -14.71
C ILE A 364 7.24 10.05 -14.12
N ASP A 365 6.41 9.10 -14.50
CA ASP A 365 6.44 7.73 -14.01
C ASP A 365 6.58 6.73 -15.15
N GLY A 366 7.27 5.62 -14.87
CA GLY A 366 7.32 4.45 -15.74
C GLY A 366 7.22 3.16 -14.93
N LEU A 367 6.59 2.15 -15.54
CA LEU A 367 6.55 0.79 -15.01
C LEU A 367 6.63 -0.17 -16.20
N PHE A 368 7.56 -1.12 -16.10
CA PHE A 368 7.73 -2.20 -17.08
C PHE A 368 7.75 -3.51 -16.31
N ASP A 369 6.87 -4.42 -16.65
CA ASP A 369 6.87 -5.75 -16.04
C ASP A 369 6.76 -6.87 -17.08
N ASP A 370 7.28 -8.03 -16.70
CA ASP A 370 7.18 -9.31 -17.41
C ASP A 370 6.89 -10.38 -16.36
N THR A 371 5.75 -11.04 -16.52
CA THR A 371 5.28 -12.11 -15.64
C THR A 371 5.04 -13.37 -16.45
N LYS A 372 5.61 -14.48 -15.98
CA LYS A 372 5.44 -15.81 -16.59
C LYS A 372 4.93 -16.78 -15.54
N THR A 373 3.90 -17.53 -15.88
CA THR A 373 3.27 -18.48 -14.96
C THR A 373 2.99 -19.81 -15.69
N PRO A 374 3.99 -20.70 -15.79
CA PRO A 374 3.74 -22.08 -16.17
C PRO A 374 2.90 -22.76 -15.09
N GLY A 375 2.01 -23.65 -15.50
CA GLY A 375 1.13 -24.40 -14.62
C GLY A 375 0.89 -25.80 -15.10
N ARG A 376 0.61 -26.70 -14.16
CA ARG A 376 0.19 -28.09 -14.42
C ARG A 376 -0.90 -28.48 -13.43
N THR A 377 -2.00 -29.03 -13.98
CA THR A 377 -3.07 -29.63 -13.21
C THR A 377 -3.16 -31.10 -13.55
N THR A 378 -3.10 -31.97 -12.56
CA THR A 378 -3.43 -33.38 -12.69
C THR A 378 -4.71 -33.67 -11.92
N GLU A 379 -5.64 -34.37 -12.52
CA GLU A 379 -6.97 -34.59 -11.95
C GLU A 379 -7.41 -36.03 -12.24
N GLN A 380 -8.00 -36.65 -11.24
CA GLN A 380 -8.69 -37.92 -11.37
C GLN A 380 -10.16 -37.73 -10.99
N THR A 381 -11.06 -38.04 -11.91
CA THR A 381 -12.51 -37.93 -11.72
C THR A 381 -13.13 -39.33 -11.78
N THR A 382 -14.03 -39.60 -10.82
CA THR A 382 -14.72 -40.88 -10.71
C THR A 382 -16.20 -40.66 -10.53
N ALA A 383 -17.01 -40.95 -11.57
CA ALA A 383 -18.45 -41.03 -11.41
C ALA A 383 -18.84 -42.31 -10.68
N VAL A 384 -19.91 -42.27 -9.87
CA VAL A 384 -20.35 -43.44 -9.09
C VAL A 384 -20.70 -44.59 -10.01
N GLY A 385 -20.01 -45.76 -9.77
CA GLY A 385 -20.17 -46.95 -10.60
C GLY A 385 -19.36 -46.97 -11.89
N ALA A 386 -18.54 -45.95 -12.16
CA ALA A 386 -17.67 -45.89 -13.34
C ALA A 386 -16.18 -46.04 -12.98
N THR A 387 -15.36 -46.30 -14.00
CA THR A 387 -13.90 -46.33 -13.86
C THR A 387 -13.36 -44.90 -13.75
N PRO A 388 -12.33 -44.64 -12.94
CA PRO A 388 -11.69 -43.34 -12.87
C PRO A 388 -11.18 -42.84 -14.23
N VAL A 389 -11.28 -41.54 -14.46
CA VAL A 389 -10.76 -40.85 -15.64
C VAL A 389 -9.67 -39.91 -15.19
N ASP A 390 -8.46 -40.09 -15.74
CA ASP A 390 -7.32 -39.20 -15.45
C ASP A 390 -7.21 -38.12 -16.51
N ARG A 391 -6.92 -36.85 -16.06
CA ARG A 391 -6.68 -35.71 -16.91
C ARG A 391 -5.41 -35.02 -16.50
N THR A 392 -4.65 -34.54 -17.48
CA THR A 392 -3.49 -33.65 -17.24
C THR A 392 -3.66 -32.42 -18.13
N ILE A 393 -3.48 -31.26 -17.56
CA ILE A 393 -3.48 -29.97 -18.25
C ILE A 393 -2.19 -29.26 -17.94
N GLU A 394 -1.47 -28.86 -18.96
CA GLU A 394 -0.33 -27.95 -18.88
C GLU A 394 -0.75 -26.60 -19.43
N SER A 395 -0.45 -25.52 -18.70
CA SER A 395 -0.80 -24.18 -19.07
C SER A 395 0.38 -23.24 -18.94
N ASN A 396 0.38 -22.15 -19.69
CA ASN A 396 1.35 -21.08 -19.55
C ASN A 396 0.67 -19.74 -19.77
N THR A 397 0.78 -18.86 -18.79
CA THR A 397 0.33 -17.48 -18.87
C THR A 397 1.55 -16.57 -18.92
N ASN A 398 1.63 -15.70 -19.93
CA ASN A 398 2.62 -14.65 -20.04
C ASN A 398 1.92 -13.31 -20.08
N SER A 399 2.27 -12.40 -19.21
CA SER A 399 1.71 -11.04 -19.23
C SER A 399 2.79 -9.99 -19.02
N GLY A 400 2.60 -8.81 -19.61
CA GLY A 400 3.53 -7.71 -19.48
C GLY A 400 2.84 -6.37 -19.62
N ASN A 401 3.43 -5.34 -19.01
CA ASN A 401 2.98 -3.96 -19.13
C ASN A 401 4.14 -3.05 -19.47
N ASN A 402 3.90 -2.12 -20.39
CA ASN A 402 4.77 -0.98 -20.70
C ASN A 402 3.98 0.29 -20.43
N PHE A 403 4.18 0.86 -19.25
CA PHE A 403 3.42 2.00 -18.76
C PHE A 403 4.27 3.25 -18.60
N TRP A 404 3.70 4.40 -19.03
CA TRP A 404 4.23 5.73 -18.83
C TRP A 404 3.14 6.70 -18.41
N ALA A 405 3.48 7.63 -17.52
CA ALA A 405 2.58 8.70 -17.15
C ALA A 405 3.33 9.99 -16.84
N SER A 406 2.67 11.13 -17.08
CA SER A 406 3.14 12.44 -16.66
C SER A 406 1.99 13.23 -16.03
N LYS A 407 2.30 14.00 -14.99
CA LYS A 407 1.36 14.85 -14.27
C LYS A 407 2.02 16.20 -13.97
N LEU A 408 1.32 17.27 -14.31
CA LEU A 408 1.77 18.64 -14.07
C LEU A 408 0.66 19.42 -13.36
N ILE A 409 1.01 20.04 -12.23
CA ILE A 409 0.11 20.85 -11.41
C ILE A 409 0.71 22.24 -11.22
N PHE A 410 -0.07 23.26 -11.47
CA PHE A 410 0.20 24.64 -11.11
C PHE A 410 -0.69 25.05 -9.94
N SER A 411 -0.12 25.74 -8.95
CA SER A 411 -0.85 26.27 -7.81
C SER A 411 -0.51 27.73 -7.61
N TYR A 412 -1.53 28.57 -7.41
CA TYR A 412 -1.33 30.00 -7.25
C TYR A 412 -2.30 30.57 -6.19
N PRO A 413 -1.86 31.42 -5.27
CA PRO A 413 -2.74 32.07 -4.31
C PRO A 413 -3.60 33.13 -5.04
N VAL A 414 -4.93 32.96 -5.00
CA VAL A 414 -5.90 33.86 -5.62
C VAL A 414 -6.98 34.22 -4.59
N LEU A 415 -7.35 35.51 -4.47
CA LEU A 415 -8.46 35.99 -3.62
C LEU A 415 -8.43 35.38 -2.19
N LYS A 416 -7.27 35.38 -1.55
CA LYS A 416 -7.04 34.80 -0.20
C LYS A 416 -7.34 33.28 -0.13
N GLY A 417 -7.39 32.57 -1.25
CA GLY A 417 -7.51 31.13 -1.37
C GLY A 417 -6.36 30.56 -2.18
N ASN A 418 -6.39 29.27 -2.45
CA ASN A 418 -5.45 28.56 -3.30
C ASN A 418 -6.17 28.01 -4.52
N PHE A 419 -5.74 28.45 -5.70
CA PHE A 419 -6.20 27.95 -6.99
C PHE A 419 -5.19 26.92 -7.50
N SER A 420 -5.67 25.81 -8.00
CA SER A 420 -4.85 24.78 -8.63
C SER A 420 -5.45 24.40 -9.99
N LEU A 421 -4.57 24.29 -10.99
CA LEU A 421 -4.88 23.81 -12.34
C LEU A 421 -3.86 22.74 -12.68
N GLY A 422 -4.28 21.64 -13.30
CA GLY A 422 -3.33 20.61 -13.70
C GLY A 422 -3.85 19.67 -14.78
N GLY A 423 -2.93 18.88 -15.32
CA GLY A 423 -3.19 17.83 -16.28
C GLY A 423 -2.40 16.57 -15.97
N GLU A 424 -2.92 15.47 -16.47
CA GLU A 424 -2.29 14.15 -16.36
C GLU A 424 -2.50 13.39 -17.65
N TYR A 425 -1.45 12.75 -18.15
CA TYR A 425 -1.51 11.86 -19.30
C TYR A 425 -0.86 10.53 -18.94
N SER A 426 -1.48 9.42 -19.35
CA SER A 426 -0.88 8.10 -19.22
C SER A 426 -1.13 7.24 -20.45
N TYR A 427 -0.19 6.35 -20.72
CA TYR A 427 -0.25 5.32 -21.74
C TYR A 427 0.16 3.99 -21.15
N ASN A 428 -0.62 2.94 -21.41
CA ASN A 428 -0.29 1.56 -21.09
C ASN A 428 -0.45 0.67 -22.31
N HIS A 429 0.59 -0.09 -22.61
CA HIS A 429 0.54 -1.21 -23.54
C HIS A 429 0.68 -2.49 -22.73
N ARG A 430 -0.39 -3.28 -22.68
CA ARG A 430 -0.45 -4.56 -21.98
C ARG A 430 -0.58 -5.69 -22.98
N THR A 431 0.17 -6.76 -22.76
CA THR A 431 0.04 -8.05 -23.43
C THR A 431 -0.35 -9.12 -22.42
N ASP A 432 -1.19 -10.09 -22.84
CA ASP A 432 -1.62 -11.21 -22.00
C ASP A 432 -1.88 -12.42 -22.91
N ALA A 433 -1.00 -13.43 -22.85
CA ALA A 433 -1.08 -14.63 -23.65
C ALA A 433 -1.30 -15.85 -22.74
N TYR A 434 -2.32 -16.63 -23.05
CA TYR A 434 -2.62 -17.90 -22.38
C TYR A 434 -2.57 -19.03 -23.40
N THR A 435 -1.74 -20.05 -23.13
CA THR A 435 -1.65 -21.27 -23.89
C THR A 435 -1.85 -22.48 -22.99
N PHE A 436 -2.41 -23.54 -23.51
CA PHE A 436 -2.60 -24.78 -22.75
C PHE A 436 -2.55 -26.02 -23.66
N GLN A 437 -2.26 -27.16 -23.04
CA GLN A 437 -2.34 -28.49 -23.63
C GLN A 437 -3.05 -29.40 -22.64
N ALA A 438 -4.02 -30.15 -23.10
CA ALA A 438 -4.78 -31.10 -22.28
C ALA A 438 -4.69 -32.51 -22.85
N SER A 439 -4.76 -33.54 -21.99
CA SER A 439 -4.76 -34.95 -22.41
C SER A 439 -6.06 -35.39 -23.09
N ASP A 440 -7.14 -34.64 -22.90
CA ASP A 440 -8.47 -34.87 -23.49
C ASP A 440 -9.14 -33.52 -23.83
N TYR A 441 -10.35 -33.55 -24.37
CA TYR A 441 -11.08 -32.35 -24.74
C TYR A 441 -11.44 -31.48 -23.52
N VAL A 442 -11.04 -30.20 -23.58
CA VAL A 442 -11.39 -29.15 -22.63
C VAL A 442 -11.91 -27.96 -23.43
N PRO A 443 -13.10 -27.38 -23.11
CA PRO A 443 -13.69 -26.29 -23.88
C PRO A 443 -13.04 -24.93 -23.61
N VAL A 444 -11.70 -24.90 -23.57
CA VAL A 444 -10.85 -23.71 -23.38
C VAL A 444 -10.12 -23.44 -24.69
N LYS A 445 -9.83 -22.18 -24.97
CA LYS A 445 -9.05 -21.75 -26.13
C LYS A 445 -7.84 -20.95 -25.68
N ALA A 446 -6.75 -21.11 -26.41
CA ALA A 446 -5.62 -20.18 -26.27
C ALA A 446 -6.07 -18.76 -26.60
N THR A 447 -5.45 -17.78 -25.95
CA THR A 447 -5.68 -16.35 -26.19
C THR A 447 -4.37 -15.61 -26.28
N ASP A 448 -4.34 -14.55 -27.09
CA ASP A 448 -3.23 -13.63 -27.20
C ASP A 448 -3.81 -12.23 -27.31
N THR A 449 -3.93 -11.54 -26.18
CA THR A 449 -4.61 -10.26 -26.07
C THR A 449 -3.62 -9.12 -25.89
N GLU A 450 -3.93 -8.00 -26.53
CA GLU A 450 -3.20 -6.74 -26.41
C GLU A 450 -4.18 -5.62 -26.10
N ILE A 451 -3.86 -4.80 -25.09
CA ILE A 451 -4.64 -3.65 -24.66
C ILE A 451 -3.77 -2.40 -24.73
N ASN A 452 -4.18 -1.44 -25.57
CA ASN A 452 -3.56 -0.13 -25.68
C ASN A 452 -4.47 0.93 -25.05
N GLU A 453 -4.17 1.35 -23.83
CA GLU A 453 -4.95 2.35 -23.12
C GLU A 453 -4.24 3.69 -23.07
N LYS A 454 -4.93 4.76 -23.48
CA LYS A 454 -4.52 6.16 -23.34
C LYS A 454 -5.51 6.88 -22.46
N SER A 455 -5.03 7.62 -21.48
CA SER A 455 -5.87 8.43 -20.61
C SER A 455 -5.31 9.85 -20.50
N ALA A 456 -6.17 10.84 -20.71
CA ALA A 456 -5.86 12.25 -20.55
C ALA A 456 -6.85 12.87 -19.56
N ALA A 457 -6.35 13.68 -18.64
CA ALA A 457 -7.19 14.35 -17.66
C ALA A 457 -6.75 15.80 -17.46
N ALA A 458 -7.73 16.67 -17.20
CA ALA A 458 -7.49 18.04 -16.78
C ALA A 458 -8.39 18.37 -15.58
N PHE A 459 -7.91 19.21 -14.66
CA PHE A 459 -8.70 19.63 -13.51
C PHE A 459 -8.44 21.07 -13.12
N VAL A 460 -9.45 21.64 -12.44
CA VAL A 460 -9.35 22.90 -11.72
C VAL A 460 -9.88 22.71 -10.30
N GLU A 461 -9.27 23.36 -9.33
CA GLU A 461 -9.67 23.29 -7.94
C GLU A 461 -9.39 24.63 -7.26
N TYR A 462 -10.33 25.12 -6.46
CA TYR A 462 -10.17 26.30 -5.66
C TYR A 462 -10.64 26.04 -4.23
N GLY A 463 -9.80 26.40 -3.27
CA GLY A 463 -10.11 26.30 -1.84
C GLY A 463 -9.81 27.60 -1.11
N ARG A 464 -10.72 28.03 -0.21
CA ARG A 464 -10.58 29.27 0.56
C ARG A 464 -11.18 29.14 1.95
N GLN A 465 -10.54 29.84 2.90
CA GLN A 465 -11.06 30.05 4.25
C GLN A 465 -11.91 31.34 4.29
N PHE A 466 -13.19 31.23 4.63
CA PHE A 466 -14.13 32.33 4.86
C PHE A 466 -14.41 32.45 6.36
N GLY A 467 -13.67 33.30 7.06
CA GLY A 467 -13.75 33.35 8.52
C GLY A 467 -13.41 31.98 9.14
N LYS A 468 -14.39 31.32 9.76
CA LYS A 468 -14.24 30.00 10.35
C LYS A 468 -14.60 28.84 9.38
N VAL A 469 -15.20 29.14 8.21
CA VAL A 469 -15.64 28.16 7.24
C VAL A 469 -14.56 27.97 6.16
N PHE A 470 -14.11 26.74 5.95
CA PHE A 470 -13.32 26.37 4.78
C PHE A 470 -14.24 25.83 3.69
N ALA A 471 -14.10 26.35 2.47
CA ALA A 471 -14.83 25.87 1.30
C ALA A 471 -13.84 25.53 0.19
N GLN A 472 -14.04 24.38 -0.44
CA GLN A 472 -13.28 23.92 -1.61
C GLN A 472 -14.23 23.36 -2.66
N ALA A 473 -14.00 23.70 -3.92
CA ALA A 473 -14.69 23.12 -5.05
C ALA A 473 -13.69 22.81 -6.15
N GLY A 474 -13.95 21.72 -6.86
CA GLY A 474 -13.11 21.27 -7.95
C GLY A 474 -13.90 20.55 -9.03
N LEU A 475 -13.38 20.57 -10.24
CA LEU A 475 -13.91 19.86 -11.39
C LEU A 475 -12.77 19.21 -12.14
N ARG A 476 -12.91 17.90 -12.41
CA ARG A 476 -11.97 17.11 -13.21
C ARG A 476 -12.70 16.50 -14.40
N TYR A 477 -12.09 16.56 -15.57
CA TYR A 477 -12.49 15.83 -16.76
C TYR A 477 -11.46 14.76 -17.06
N GLU A 478 -11.89 13.53 -17.33
CA GLU A 478 -11.03 12.43 -17.78
C GLU A 478 -11.55 11.88 -19.09
N HIS A 479 -10.66 11.72 -20.07
CA HIS A 479 -10.92 11.07 -21.34
C HIS A 479 -10.05 9.83 -21.45
N LEU A 480 -10.65 8.69 -21.80
CA LEU A 480 -9.95 7.41 -21.93
C LEU A 480 -10.31 6.73 -23.25
N THR A 481 -9.28 6.27 -23.95
CA THR A 481 -9.41 5.34 -25.07
C THR A 481 -8.71 4.03 -24.74
N ASN A 482 -9.36 2.93 -25.07
CA ASN A 482 -8.82 1.58 -24.91
C ASN A 482 -9.06 0.82 -26.21
N ASP A 483 -7.98 0.48 -26.90
CA ASP A 483 -7.99 -0.38 -28.10
C ASP A 483 -7.65 -1.81 -27.66
N TYR A 484 -8.47 -2.76 -28.03
CA TYR A 484 -8.36 -4.18 -27.67
C TYR A 484 -8.12 -5.03 -28.91
N PHE A 485 -7.12 -5.91 -28.83
CA PHE A 485 -6.77 -6.84 -29.90
C PHE A 485 -6.73 -8.27 -29.35
N ASN A 486 -7.08 -9.24 -30.17
CA ASN A 486 -6.93 -10.66 -29.87
C ASN A 486 -6.33 -11.35 -31.10
N PHE A 487 -5.20 -12.04 -30.91
CA PHE A 487 -4.35 -12.52 -32.00
C PHE A 487 -4.06 -11.47 -33.07
N GLY A 488 -3.71 -10.25 -32.64
CA GLY A 488 -3.41 -9.12 -33.52
C GLY A 488 -4.61 -8.51 -34.27
N LYS A 489 -5.83 -9.09 -34.12
CA LYS A 489 -7.04 -8.55 -34.73
C LYS A 489 -7.75 -7.64 -33.73
N ARG A 490 -8.07 -6.41 -34.16
CA ARG A 490 -8.81 -5.45 -33.36
C ARG A 490 -10.26 -5.92 -33.18
N GLU A 491 -10.75 -5.89 -31.94
CA GLU A 491 -12.14 -6.23 -31.58
C GLU A 491 -12.89 -4.94 -31.20
N ASP A 492 -13.57 -4.33 -32.18
CA ASP A 492 -14.21 -3.01 -32.05
C ASP A 492 -15.30 -2.99 -30.97
N GLU A 493 -16.01 -4.11 -30.76
CA GLU A 493 -17.09 -4.23 -29.78
C GLU A 493 -16.63 -4.05 -28.33
N VAL A 494 -15.38 -4.39 -28.05
CA VAL A 494 -14.77 -4.27 -26.70
C VAL A 494 -13.85 -3.07 -26.56
N CYS A 495 -13.54 -2.37 -27.68
CA CYS A 495 -12.84 -1.09 -27.60
C CYS A 495 -13.69 -0.04 -26.88
N ARG A 496 -13.04 0.85 -26.16
CA ARG A 496 -13.71 1.89 -25.34
C ARG A 496 -13.17 3.27 -25.67
N ASN A 497 -14.10 4.22 -25.73
CA ASN A 497 -13.81 5.64 -25.89
C ASN A 497 -14.86 6.42 -25.11
N TYR A 498 -14.49 6.99 -23.96
CA TYR A 498 -15.41 7.76 -23.13
C TYR A 498 -14.74 8.88 -22.37
N GLY A 499 -15.52 9.92 -22.07
CA GLY A 499 -15.11 11.07 -21.28
C GLY A 499 -16.13 11.39 -20.21
N ASP A 500 -15.63 11.67 -19.00
CA ASP A 500 -16.47 11.87 -17.82
C ASP A 500 -16.03 13.09 -17.00
N TRP A 501 -17.04 13.75 -16.40
CA TRP A 501 -16.85 14.84 -15.47
C TRP A 501 -16.98 14.40 -14.02
N PHE A 502 -16.04 14.83 -13.16
CA PHE A 502 -15.94 14.45 -11.76
C PHE A 502 -15.93 15.71 -10.88
N PRO A 503 -17.11 16.23 -10.48
CA PRO A 503 -17.23 17.34 -9.54
C PRO A 503 -16.87 16.90 -8.12
N THR A 504 -16.22 17.81 -7.36
CA THR A 504 -15.92 17.67 -5.93
C THR A 504 -16.29 18.96 -5.20
N ALA A 505 -16.79 18.84 -3.99
CA ALA A 505 -17.06 19.98 -3.12
C ALA A 505 -16.84 19.58 -1.65
N THR A 506 -16.24 20.47 -0.84
CA THR A 506 -16.04 20.27 0.59
C THR A 506 -16.32 21.57 1.33
N LEU A 507 -17.10 21.48 2.41
CA LEU A 507 -17.33 22.54 3.38
C LEU A 507 -16.92 22.05 4.76
N SER A 508 -16.07 22.80 5.47
CA SER A 508 -15.65 22.47 6.83
C SER A 508 -15.77 23.68 7.74
N ALA A 509 -16.33 23.50 8.93
CA ALA A 509 -16.50 24.56 9.90
C ALA A 509 -16.49 24.06 11.35
N PRO A 510 -15.96 24.82 12.31
CA PRO A 510 -16.19 24.58 13.72
C PRO A 510 -17.59 25.07 14.14
N ILE A 511 -18.35 24.23 14.85
CA ILE A 511 -19.62 24.57 15.48
C ILE A 511 -19.50 24.32 16.98
N GLY A 512 -19.32 25.39 17.76
CA GLY A 512 -18.98 25.30 19.19
C GLY A 512 -17.63 24.58 19.37
N LYS A 513 -17.62 23.44 20.08
CA LYS A 513 -16.45 22.58 20.29
C LYS A 513 -16.33 21.47 19.24
N MET A 514 -17.34 21.30 18.39
CA MET A 514 -17.33 20.32 17.31
C MET A 514 -16.70 20.91 16.05
N GLN A 515 -16.07 20.07 15.27
CA GLN A 515 -15.60 20.40 13.93
C GLN A 515 -16.36 19.50 12.94
N LEU A 516 -17.04 20.14 11.99
CA LEU A 516 -17.84 19.45 10.97
C LEU A 516 -17.19 19.62 9.60
N SER A 517 -17.29 18.58 8.78
CA SER A 517 -16.94 18.64 7.35
C SER A 517 -17.97 17.85 6.54
N LEU A 518 -18.56 18.50 5.54
CA LEU A 518 -19.45 17.88 4.58
C LEU A 518 -18.78 17.90 3.21
N SER A 519 -18.68 16.75 2.55
CA SER A 519 -18.05 16.64 1.24
C SER A 519 -18.90 15.80 0.28
N TYR A 520 -18.93 16.22 -0.97
CA TYR A 520 -19.53 15.51 -2.09
C TYR A 520 -18.50 15.21 -3.16
N ARG A 521 -18.65 14.04 -3.81
CA ARG A 521 -17.81 13.63 -4.93
C ARG A 521 -18.56 12.64 -5.82
N ARG A 522 -18.35 12.73 -7.14
CA ARG A 522 -18.54 11.61 -8.07
C ARG A 522 -17.20 10.94 -8.31
N ASP A 523 -17.13 9.61 -8.19
CA ASP A 523 -15.92 8.84 -8.47
C ASP A 523 -16.19 7.68 -9.46
N ILE A 524 -15.12 7.09 -9.98
CA ILE A 524 -15.13 6.01 -10.94
C ILE A 524 -14.18 4.90 -10.50
N GLN A 525 -14.57 3.65 -10.65
CA GLN A 525 -13.70 2.48 -10.56
C GLN A 525 -13.70 1.76 -11.89
N ARG A 526 -12.57 1.78 -12.58
CA ARG A 526 -12.39 1.04 -13.82
C ARG A 526 -11.99 -0.39 -13.51
N PRO A 527 -12.46 -1.40 -14.28
CA PRO A 527 -12.06 -2.79 -14.10
C PRO A 527 -10.54 -2.96 -14.14
N ALA A 528 -10.00 -3.93 -13.40
CA ALA A 528 -8.60 -4.32 -13.53
C ALA A 528 -8.32 -4.87 -14.93
N TYR A 529 -7.10 -4.75 -15.43
CA TYR A 529 -6.77 -5.30 -16.74
C TYR A 529 -6.93 -6.84 -16.78
N SER A 530 -6.63 -7.52 -15.67
CA SER A 530 -6.89 -8.95 -15.52
C SER A 530 -8.38 -9.33 -15.60
N SER A 531 -9.28 -8.43 -15.18
CA SER A 531 -10.74 -8.61 -15.34
C SER A 531 -11.20 -8.41 -16.79
N LEU A 532 -10.41 -7.71 -17.62
CA LEU A 532 -10.74 -7.40 -19.02
C LEU A 532 -10.23 -8.44 -20.03
N THR A 533 -9.46 -9.44 -19.61
CA THR A 533 -8.97 -10.49 -20.52
C THR A 533 -10.12 -11.36 -21.04
N SER A 534 -9.97 -11.86 -22.26
CA SER A 534 -10.86 -12.90 -22.80
C SER A 534 -10.40 -14.31 -22.46
N SER A 535 -9.26 -14.44 -21.78
CA SER A 535 -8.68 -15.75 -21.41
C SER A 535 -9.59 -16.50 -20.46
N THR A 536 -9.85 -17.77 -20.79
CA THR A 536 -10.55 -18.71 -19.93
C THR A 536 -9.56 -19.74 -19.42
N MET A 537 -9.40 -19.82 -18.11
CA MET A 537 -8.47 -20.74 -17.45
C MET A 537 -9.23 -21.91 -16.85
N TYR A 538 -8.64 -23.09 -16.97
CA TYR A 538 -9.13 -24.28 -16.29
C TYR A 538 -8.70 -24.23 -14.81
N ALA A 539 -9.65 -24.23 -13.89
CA ALA A 539 -9.35 -24.35 -12.47
C ALA A 539 -9.46 -25.82 -12.01
N ASN A 540 -10.55 -26.49 -12.35
CA ASN A 540 -10.77 -27.92 -12.12
C ASN A 540 -11.93 -28.41 -13.03
N ARG A 541 -12.27 -29.70 -12.94
CA ARG A 541 -13.35 -30.38 -13.70
C ARG A 541 -14.67 -29.59 -13.73
N TYR A 542 -15.00 -28.88 -12.65
CA TYR A 542 -16.31 -28.22 -12.48
C TYR A 542 -16.24 -26.70 -12.63
N THR A 543 -15.01 -26.11 -12.62
CA THR A 543 -14.85 -24.66 -12.55
C THR A 543 -13.83 -24.16 -13.55
N TYR A 544 -14.27 -23.22 -14.37
CA TYR A 544 -13.46 -22.43 -15.28
C TYR A 544 -13.51 -20.97 -14.85
N GLN A 545 -12.44 -20.24 -15.02
CA GLN A 545 -12.36 -18.83 -14.67
C GLN A 545 -12.03 -18.01 -15.90
N SER A 546 -12.71 -16.89 -16.11
CA SER A 546 -12.36 -15.95 -17.16
C SER A 546 -12.46 -14.50 -16.71
N GLY A 547 -11.84 -13.62 -17.45
CA GLY A 547 -12.20 -12.22 -17.41
C GLY A 547 -13.46 -11.95 -18.25
N ASN A 548 -13.77 -10.65 -18.38
CA ASN A 548 -14.92 -10.19 -19.15
C ASN A 548 -14.57 -8.82 -19.81
N PRO A 549 -14.20 -8.80 -21.10
CA PRO A 549 -13.81 -7.57 -21.77
C PRO A 549 -14.97 -6.57 -21.95
N TYR A 550 -16.22 -7.00 -21.70
CA TYR A 550 -17.41 -6.14 -21.77
C TYR A 550 -17.70 -5.36 -20.48
N LEU A 551 -16.91 -5.51 -19.43
CA LEU A 551 -17.09 -4.80 -18.17
C LEU A 551 -17.12 -3.28 -18.37
N LYS A 552 -18.05 -2.64 -17.69
CA LYS A 552 -18.22 -1.19 -17.60
C LYS A 552 -17.60 -0.67 -16.30
N PRO A 553 -17.14 0.58 -16.24
CA PRO A 553 -16.75 1.20 -15.00
C PRO A 553 -17.89 1.29 -13.99
N THR A 554 -17.56 1.11 -12.70
CA THR A 554 -18.45 1.43 -11.59
C THR A 554 -18.39 2.91 -11.28
N TYR A 555 -19.53 3.58 -11.12
CA TYR A 555 -19.61 4.99 -10.70
C TYR A 555 -20.22 5.09 -9.30
N THR A 556 -19.68 5.97 -8.47
CA THR A 556 -20.22 6.24 -7.14
C THR A 556 -20.45 7.73 -6.95
N HIS A 557 -21.67 8.12 -6.55
CA HIS A 557 -21.94 9.43 -5.98
C HIS A 557 -21.86 9.31 -4.46
N SER A 558 -20.97 10.05 -3.83
CA SER A 558 -20.68 9.92 -2.41
C SER A 558 -20.90 11.26 -1.69
N LEU A 559 -21.59 11.22 -0.56
CA LEU A 559 -21.78 12.32 0.36
C LEU A 559 -21.27 11.90 1.74
N VAL A 560 -20.24 12.59 2.25
CA VAL A 560 -19.59 12.25 3.53
C VAL A 560 -19.73 13.40 4.50
N LEU A 561 -20.27 13.11 5.68
CA LEU A 561 -20.27 13.99 6.85
C LEU A 561 -19.27 13.45 7.89
N ASN A 562 -18.30 14.31 8.25
CA ASN A 562 -17.38 14.05 9.36
C ASN A 562 -17.69 15.03 10.51
N ALA A 563 -17.77 14.51 11.73
CA ALA A 563 -17.93 15.28 12.94
C ALA A 563 -16.87 14.87 13.97
N ALA A 564 -16.02 15.79 14.38
CA ALA A 564 -15.00 15.58 15.40
C ALA A 564 -15.31 16.39 16.65
N TYR A 565 -15.31 15.72 17.81
CA TYR A 565 -15.52 16.33 19.12
C TYR A 565 -14.53 15.79 20.13
N GLN A 566 -13.55 16.60 20.53
CA GLN A 566 -12.50 16.21 21.49
C GLN A 566 -11.84 14.87 21.15
N TRP A 567 -12.20 13.80 21.85
CA TRP A 567 -11.67 12.45 21.71
C TRP A 567 -12.59 11.52 20.89
N ALA A 568 -13.70 12.01 20.35
CA ALA A 568 -14.67 11.21 19.56
C ALA A 568 -14.82 11.77 18.15
N ASN A 569 -14.95 10.87 17.17
CA ASN A 569 -15.16 11.22 15.76
C ASN A 569 -16.25 10.32 15.18
N LEU A 570 -17.21 10.94 14.48
CA LEU A 570 -18.27 10.26 13.74
C LEU A 570 -18.09 10.56 12.25
N THR A 571 -18.17 9.52 11.42
CA THR A 571 -18.28 9.63 9.97
C THR A 571 -19.58 8.98 9.52
N VAL A 572 -20.32 9.67 8.67
CA VAL A 572 -21.50 9.17 7.95
C VAL A 572 -21.19 9.27 6.46
N ASP A 573 -21.17 8.14 5.77
CA ASP A 573 -20.90 8.07 4.33
C ASP A 573 -22.10 7.44 3.61
N TYR A 574 -22.74 8.23 2.76
CA TYR A 574 -23.81 7.76 1.88
C TYR A 574 -23.31 7.68 0.45
N GLY A 575 -23.41 6.50 -0.16
CA GLY A 575 -23.01 6.21 -1.53
C GLY A 575 -24.17 5.69 -2.37
N ARG A 576 -24.33 6.21 -3.60
CA ARG A 576 -25.13 5.57 -4.66
C ARG A 576 -24.20 4.99 -5.70
N ILE A 577 -24.22 3.67 -5.85
CA ILE A 577 -23.30 2.88 -6.66
C ILE A 577 -24.04 2.40 -7.92
N LYS A 578 -23.41 2.59 -9.10
CA LYS A 578 -23.89 2.16 -10.40
C LYS A 578 -22.92 1.23 -11.07
N ASN A 579 -23.41 0.22 -11.80
CA ASN A 579 -22.61 -0.77 -12.52
C ASN A 579 -21.53 -1.42 -11.62
N SER A 580 -21.86 -1.81 -10.39
CA SER A 580 -20.89 -2.43 -9.47
C SER A 580 -20.30 -3.69 -10.09
N GLU A 581 -18.95 -3.80 -10.11
CA GLU A 581 -18.28 -5.02 -10.51
C GLU A 581 -18.44 -6.08 -9.41
N THR A 582 -18.90 -7.27 -9.79
CA THR A 582 -19.12 -8.41 -8.91
C THR A 582 -18.71 -9.70 -9.60
N MET A 583 -18.37 -10.74 -8.85
CA MET A 583 -18.14 -12.08 -9.39
C MET A 583 -19.48 -12.79 -9.58
N SER A 584 -19.63 -13.46 -10.71
CA SER A 584 -20.76 -14.34 -11.02
C SER A 584 -20.25 -15.75 -11.30
N THR A 585 -21.03 -16.73 -10.87
CA THR A 585 -20.85 -18.12 -11.26
C THR A 585 -22.07 -18.54 -12.10
N GLU A 586 -21.83 -18.95 -13.34
CA GLU A 586 -22.85 -19.27 -14.32
C GLU A 586 -22.55 -20.60 -15.03
N PRO A 587 -23.52 -21.26 -15.70
CA PRO A 587 -23.24 -22.40 -16.57
C PRO A 587 -22.20 -22.02 -17.63
N PHE A 588 -21.27 -22.94 -17.95
CA PHE A 588 -20.26 -22.65 -18.97
C PHE A 588 -20.93 -22.56 -20.35
N PRO A 589 -20.78 -21.40 -21.07
CA PRO A 589 -21.43 -21.20 -22.36
C PRO A 589 -21.02 -22.25 -23.41
N GLY A 590 -22.01 -22.91 -24.02
CA GLY A 590 -21.76 -23.95 -25.04
C GLY A 590 -21.34 -25.32 -24.51
N SER A 591 -21.28 -25.54 -23.18
CA SER A 591 -21.14 -26.87 -22.60
C SER A 591 -22.47 -27.59 -22.56
N THR A 592 -22.45 -28.88 -22.90
CA THR A 592 -23.58 -29.81 -22.70
C THR A 592 -23.53 -30.43 -21.29
N ASP A 593 -22.43 -30.32 -20.58
CA ASP A 593 -22.26 -30.80 -19.22
C ASP A 593 -22.75 -29.75 -18.20
N PRO A 594 -23.86 -30.02 -17.49
CA PRO A 594 -24.46 -29.07 -16.58
C PRO A 594 -23.59 -28.82 -15.30
N LEU A 595 -22.61 -29.69 -15.02
CA LEU A 595 -21.76 -29.56 -13.85
C LEU A 595 -20.70 -28.49 -14.04
N ILE A 596 -20.38 -28.09 -15.28
CA ILE A 596 -19.33 -27.12 -15.56
C ILE A 596 -19.84 -25.69 -15.32
N SER A 597 -19.11 -24.95 -14.50
CA SER A 597 -19.38 -23.54 -14.16
C SER A 597 -18.30 -22.63 -14.72
N LEU A 598 -18.72 -21.43 -15.16
CA LEU A 598 -17.84 -20.32 -15.48
C LEU A 598 -17.91 -19.27 -14.37
N VAL A 599 -16.78 -18.98 -13.75
CA VAL A 599 -16.65 -17.89 -12.77
C VAL A 599 -16.03 -16.70 -13.48
N ARG A 600 -16.72 -15.57 -13.53
CA ARG A 600 -16.21 -14.35 -14.16
C ARG A 600 -16.76 -13.07 -13.51
N PRO A 601 -16.07 -11.94 -13.64
CA PRO A 601 -16.60 -10.65 -13.21
C PRO A 601 -17.71 -10.18 -14.16
N ILE A 602 -18.77 -9.62 -13.57
CA ILE A 602 -19.87 -8.97 -14.28
C ILE A 602 -20.20 -7.63 -13.62
N ASN A 603 -20.99 -6.77 -14.30
CA ASN A 603 -21.57 -5.61 -13.63
C ASN A 603 -22.91 -5.97 -13.03
N SER A 604 -23.24 -5.39 -11.87
CA SER A 604 -24.57 -5.51 -11.26
C SER A 604 -25.66 -4.98 -12.22
N GLU A 605 -26.82 -5.63 -12.24
CA GLU A 605 -27.95 -5.23 -13.08
C GLU A 605 -28.60 -3.94 -12.57
N GLU A 606 -28.66 -3.76 -11.25
CA GLU A 606 -29.31 -2.61 -10.62
C GLU A 606 -28.31 -1.74 -9.85
N ASP A 607 -28.62 -0.44 -9.79
CA ASP A 607 -27.97 0.51 -8.89
C ASP A 607 -28.39 0.25 -7.44
N TYR A 608 -27.50 0.43 -6.49
CA TYR A 608 -27.84 0.30 -5.07
C TYR A 608 -27.28 1.45 -4.23
N ASN A 609 -27.85 1.59 -3.02
CA ASN A 609 -27.40 2.57 -2.04
C ASN A 609 -26.67 1.87 -0.90
N GLN A 610 -25.69 2.56 -0.35
CA GLN A 610 -24.93 2.11 0.81
C GLN A 610 -24.79 3.26 1.80
N LEU A 611 -25.08 3.02 3.07
CA LEU A 611 -24.88 3.94 4.18
C LEU A 611 -23.90 3.30 5.16
N SER A 612 -22.75 3.94 5.35
CA SER A 612 -21.75 3.51 6.33
C SER A 612 -21.65 4.49 7.48
N LEU A 613 -21.63 3.99 8.71
CA LEU A 613 -21.44 4.77 9.92
C LEU A 613 -20.16 4.30 10.62
N SER A 614 -19.29 5.22 10.96
CA SER A 614 -18.05 4.95 11.71
C SER A 614 -17.99 5.83 12.95
N LEU A 615 -17.76 5.25 14.11
CA LEU A 615 -17.53 5.96 15.36
C LEU A 615 -16.17 5.55 15.91
N SER A 616 -15.31 6.51 16.19
CA SER A 616 -14.06 6.28 16.89
C SER A 616 -13.99 7.09 18.17
N ALA A 617 -13.34 6.53 19.19
CA ALA A 617 -13.17 7.19 20.48
C ALA A 617 -11.82 6.81 21.09
N SER A 618 -11.08 7.82 21.59
CA SER A 618 -9.80 7.65 22.27
C SER A 618 -9.74 8.52 23.53
N PRO A 619 -10.52 8.16 24.59
CA PRO A 619 -10.53 8.93 25.85
C PRO A 619 -9.25 8.72 26.66
N THR A 620 -8.89 9.68 27.50
CA THR A 620 -7.81 9.53 28.51
C THR A 620 -8.43 9.08 29.84
N ILE A 621 -8.04 7.90 30.34
CA ILE A 621 -8.51 7.37 31.61
C ILE A 621 -7.29 7.06 32.50
N GLY A 622 -6.74 8.11 33.14
CA GLY A 622 -5.50 7.98 33.93
C GLY A 622 -4.30 7.58 33.06
N LYS A 623 -3.67 6.43 33.36
CA LYS A 623 -2.55 5.86 32.59
C LYS A 623 -3.00 4.88 31.49
N TRP A 624 -4.28 4.60 31.40
CA TRP A 624 -4.86 3.75 30.38
C TRP A 624 -5.33 4.57 29.19
N HIS A 625 -4.94 4.16 28.00
CA HIS A 625 -5.18 4.85 26.74
C HIS A 625 -5.87 3.92 25.74
N PRO A 626 -7.18 3.60 25.94
CA PRO A 626 -7.89 2.77 25.00
C PRO A 626 -8.19 3.54 23.71
N MET A 627 -8.25 2.82 22.61
CA MET A 627 -8.79 3.32 21.34
C MET A 627 -9.87 2.36 20.86
N TRP A 628 -11.07 2.90 20.68
CA TRP A 628 -12.24 2.16 20.22
C TRP A 628 -12.63 2.63 18.84
N TYR A 629 -13.04 1.69 18.02
CA TYR A 629 -13.58 1.96 16.71
C TYR A 629 -14.76 1.03 16.45
N ALA A 630 -15.90 1.59 16.05
CA ALA A 630 -17.10 0.87 15.63
C ALA A 630 -17.46 1.27 14.20
N PHE A 631 -17.84 0.30 13.39
CA PHE A 631 -18.24 0.48 12.01
C PHE A 631 -19.49 -0.34 11.74
N THR A 632 -20.44 0.23 11.00
CA THR A 632 -21.60 -0.52 10.48
C THR A 632 -21.93 -0.05 9.08
N VAL A 633 -22.44 -0.98 8.28
CA VAL A 633 -22.88 -0.70 6.92
C VAL A 633 -24.31 -1.23 6.71
N PHE A 634 -25.12 -0.43 6.03
CA PHE A 634 -26.45 -0.74 5.56
C PHE A 634 -26.44 -0.61 4.04
N GLN A 635 -27.08 -1.52 3.35
CA GLN A 635 -27.18 -1.51 1.90
C GLN A 635 -28.50 -2.11 1.43
N ASN A 636 -28.79 -2.03 0.12
CA ASN A 636 -29.94 -2.67 -0.51
C ASN A 636 -29.53 -3.32 -1.86
N TYR A 637 -28.45 -4.08 -1.82
CA TYR A 637 -27.93 -4.77 -3.00
C TYR A 637 -28.84 -5.93 -3.38
N LYS A 638 -29.25 -6.02 -4.64
CA LYS A 638 -30.07 -7.12 -5.16
C LYS A 638 -29.25 -8.08 -6.01
N THR A 639 -29.47 -9.36 -5.82
CA THR A 639 -28.79 -10.44 -6.54
C THR A 639 -29.73 -11.62 -6.76
N PRO A 640 -29.61 -12.33 -7.90
CA PRO A 640 -30.31 -13.60 -8.07
C PRO A 640 -29.80 -14.65 -7.09
N THR A 641 -30.61 -15.64 -6.79
CA THR A 641 -30.30 -16.84 -6.01
C THR A 641 -30.36 -18.08 -6.89
N ALA A 642 -29.85 -19.22 -6.40
CA ALA A 642 -29.78 -20.46 -7.18
C ALA A 642 -31.16 -20.98 -7.64
N ASP A 643 -32.20 -20.67 -6.89
CA ASP A 643 -33.59 -21.03 -7.24
C ASP A 643 -34.27 -20.03 -8.21
N GLY A 644 -33.56 -19.04 -8.72
CA GLY A 644 -34.04 -18.03 -9.65
C GLY A 644 -34.80 -16.87 -9.00
N THR A 645 -34.93 -16.82 -7.68
CA THR A 645 -35.53 -15.68 -6.98
C THR A 645 -34.51 -14.52 -6.85
N ILE A 646 -35.00 -13.31 -6.55
CA ILE A 646 -34.18 -12.16 -6.28
C ILE A 646 -34.08 -11.95 -4.76
N LYS A 647 -32.90 -12.02 -4.23
CA LYS A 647 -32.59 -11.71 -2.82
C LYS A 647 -32.07 -10.27 -2.69
N THR A 648 -32.56 -9.55 -1.68
CA THR A 648 -31.98 -8.27 -1.26
C THR A 648 -31.04 -8.51 -0.13
N LEU A 649 -29.75 -8.15 -0.33
CA LEU A 649 -28.72 -8.19 0.69
C LEU A 649 -28.77 -6.88 1.46
N ASN A 650 -29.38 -6.91 2.65
CA ASN A 650 -29.63 -5.73 3.48
C ASN A 650 -29.48 -6.00 5.00
N ASP A 651 -28.95 -7.16 5.37
CA ASP A 651 -28.62 -7.45 6.78
C ASP A 651 -27.42 -6.59 7.21
N PRO A 652 -27.53 -5.76 8.26
CA PRO A 652 -26.46 -4.88 8.70
C PRO A 652 -25.20 -5.65 9.10
N TYR A 653 -24.05 -5.21 8.57
CA TYR A 653 -22.74 -5.69 9.01
C TYR A 653 -22.18 -4.73 10.05
N PHE A 654 -21.70 -5.26 11.17
CA PHE A 654 -21.08 -4.48 12.25
C PHE A 654 -19.68 -5.01 12.55
N ALA A 655 -18.72 -4.09 12.79
CA ALA A 655 -17.37 -4.41 13.25
C ALA A 655 -16.96 -3.49 14.41
N PHE A 656 -16.22 -4.04 15.37
CA PHE A 656 -15.68 -3.33 16.52
C PHE A 656 -14.20 -3.67 16.72
N VAL A 657 -13.37 -2.65 16.91
CA VAL A 657 -11.95 -2.76 17.18
C VAL A 657 -11.63 -2.08 18.50
N TRP A 658 -10.88 -2.77 19.33
CA TRP A 658 -10.42 -2.30 20.63
C TRP A 658 -8.90 -2.46 20.73
N ASN A 659 -8.17 -1.36 20.69
CA ASN A 659 -6.72 -1.32 20.83
C ASN A 659 -6.33 -0.81 22.21
N ASN A 660 -5.39 -1.51 22.85
CA ASN A 660 -4.82 -1.15 24.13
C ASN A 660 -3.31 -1.27 24.09
N ASP A 661 -2.62 -0.21 24.48
CA ASP A 661 -1.18 -0.20 24.71
C ASP A 661 -0.91 0.26 26.14
N ILE A 662 -0.04 -0.48 26.85
CA ILE A 662 0.35 -0.22 28.25
C ILE A 662 1.86 -0.07 28.29
N GLU A 663 2.33 1.10 28.67
CA GLU A 663 3.76 1.35 28.89
C GLU A 663 4.17 0.85 30.28
N LEU A 664 5.23 0.06 30.33
CA LEU A 664 5.81 -0.49 31.54
C LEU A 664 7.23 0.07 31.77
N PRO A 665 7.75 0.00 33.01
CA PRO A 665 9.16 0.36 33.29
C PRO A 665 10.15 -0.40 32.40
N HIS A 666 11.38 0.13 32.28
CA HIS A 666 12.48 -0.44 31.52
C HIS A 666 12.22 -0.58 30.01
N SER A 667 11.47 0.39 29.42
CA SER A 667 11.15 0.44 27.99
C SER A 667 10.39 -0.78 27.47
N PHE A 668 9.64 -1.49 28.35
CA PHE A 668 8.70 -2.50 27.92
C PHE A 668 7.36 -1.86 27.52
N ARG A 669 6.71 -2.43 26.52
CA ARG A 669 5.34 -2.14 26.14
C ARG A 669 4.57 -3.43 25.90
N LEU A 670 3.38 -3.52 26.51
CA LEU A 670 2.42 -4.57 26.25
C LEU A 670 1.34 -4.04 25.30
N SER A 671 0.93 -4.84 24.32
CA SER A 671 -0.20 -4.56 23.46
C SER A 671 -1.24 -5.67 23.54
N ALA A 672 -2.52 -5.29 23.60
CA ALA A 672 -3.65 -6.20 23.52
C ALA A 672 -4.70 -5.58 22.58
N ASN A 673 -4.88 -6.16 21.39
CA ASN A 673 -5.77 -5.63 20.36
C ASN A 673 -6.82 -6.68 20.02
N ALA A 674 -8.10 -6.31 20.14
CA ALA A 674 -9.22 -7.17 19.82
C ALA A 674 -10.01 -6.60 18.63
N GLN A 675 -10.44 -7.49 17.74
CA GLN A 675 -11.32 -7.17 16.61
C GLN A 675 -12.49 -8.16 16.63
N TRP A 676 -13.69 -7.65 16.55
CA TRP A 676 -14.91 -8.43 16.47
C TRP A 676 -15.76 -7.95 15.30
N ALA A 677 -16.35 -8.89 14.55
CA ALA A 677 -17.28 -8.56 13.47
C ALA A 677 -18.43 -9.56 13.44
N THR A 678 -19.63 -9.06 13.12
CA THR A 678 -20.85 -9.85 13.02
C THR A 678 -20.96 -10.56 11.68
N LYS A 679 -21.97 -11.38 11.52
CA LYS A 679 -22.57 -11.71 10.22
C LYS A 679 -23.25 -10.47 9.66
N GLY A 680 -23.56 -10.47 8.37
CA GLY A 680 -24.26 -9.39 7.68
C GLY A 680 -23.85 -9.27 6.22
N ASP A 681 -24.43 -8.34 5.50
CA ASP A 681 -24.22 -8.17 4.08
C ASP A 681 -23.28 -7.01 3.77
N TYR A 682 -22.31 -7.24 2.89
CA TYR A 682 -21.38 -6.23 2.44
C TYR A 682 -21.07 -6.42 0.93
N ASN A 683 -21.39 -5.40 0.12
CA ASN A 683 -21.41 -5.50 -1.35
C ASN A 683 -22.28 -6.69 -1.81
N ASN A 684 -21.76 -7.55 -2.70
CA ASN A 684 -22.45 -8.75 -3.18
C ASN A 684 -22.23 -10.00 -2.31
N ASN A 685 -21.65 -9.85 -1.13
CA ASN A 685 -21.36 -10.96 -0.22
C ASN A 685 -22.24 -10.93 1.03
N SER A 686 -22.75 -12.09 1.41
CA SER A 686 -23.32 -12.29 2.74
C SER A 686 -22.31 -12.97 3.63
N ILE A 687 -21.81 -12.24 4.64
CA ILE A 687 -20.85 -12.74 5.63
C ILE A 687 -21.59 -13.65 6.59
N THR A 688 -21.29 -14.94 6.58
CA THR A 688 -22.04 -15.98 7.29
C THR A 688 -21.40 -16.42 8.59
N ALA A 689 -20.14 -16.02 8.87
CA ALA A 689 -19.46 -16.30 10.13
C ALA A 689 -19.16 -15.01 10.90
N GLN A 690 -19.47 -15.04 12.20
CA GLN A 690 -18.93 -14.08 13.15
C GLN A 690 -17.44 -14.34 13.34
N ARG A 691 -16.62 -13.28 13.41
CA ARG A 691 -15.17 -13.40 13.63
C ARG A 691 -14.72 -12.64 14.86
N PHE A 692 -13.74 -13.20 15.56
CA PHE A 692 -13.05 -12.56 16.66
C PHE A 692 -11.56 -12.82 16.55
N ASN A 693 -10.75 -11.76 16.68
CA ASN A 693 -9.30 -11.83 16.64
C ASN A 693 -8.74 -11.11 17.86
N LEU A 694 -7.95 -11.81 18.68
CA LEU A 694 -7.20 -11.23 19.77
C LEU A 694 -5.70 -11.35 19.48
N THR A 695 -5.02 -10.22 19.42
CA THR A 695 -3.56 -10.13 19.25
C THR A 695 -2.93 -9.64 20.55
N LEU A 696 -1.93 -10.36 21.04
CA LEU A 696 -1.11 -9.98 22.19
C LEU A 696 0.33 -9.75 21.75
N GLY A 697 0.98 -8.73 22.30
CA GLY A 697 2.36 -8.39 21.96
C GLY A 697 3.15 -7.82 23.13
N VAL A 698 4.47 -8.03 23.07
CA VAL A 698 5.45 -7.45 23.99
C VAL A 698 6.57 -6.84 23.16
N GLN A 699 6.87 -5.56 23.40
CA GLN A 699 7.97 -4.86 22.76
C GLN A 699 8.95 -4.35 23.83
N ARG A 700 10.24 -4.32 23.46
CA ARG A 700 11.29 -3.69 24.25
C ARG A 700 12.30 -2.96 23.37
N ASP A 701 12.68 -1.76 23.80
CA ASP A 701 13.72 -0.97 23.18
C ASP A 701 15.04 -1.08 23.99
N PHE A 702 16.16 -1.32 23.27
CA PHE A 702 17.50 -1.41 23.82
C PHE A 702 18.33 -0.28 23.21
N ASN A 703 18.80 0.64 24.03
CA ASN A 703 19.71 1.69 23.59
C ASN A 703 21.16 1.19 23.74
N LEU A 704 21.83 0.95 22.62
CA LEU A 704 23.21 0.47 22.54
C LEU A 704 24.15 1.63 22.25
N ARG A 705 24.20 2.64 23.11
CA ARG A 705 25.03 3.86 23.06
C ARG A 705 25.73 4.15 21.72
N ARG A 706 26.72 3.34 21.30
CA ARG A 706 27.51 3.51 20.06
C ARG A 706 26.90 2.86 18.83
N LEU A 707 26.09 1.81 19.00
CA LEU A 707 25.50 1.04 17.90
C LEU A 707 24.07 1.47 17.58
N GLY A 708 23.56 2.53 18.22
CA GLY A 708 22.19 3.01 18.01
C GLY A 708 21.16 2.26 18.84
N MET A 709 19.95 2.12 18.33
CA MET A 709 18.81 1.54 19.02
C MET A 709 18.39 0.22 18.37
N ILE A 710 18.15 -0.80 19.20
CA ILE A 710 17.51 -2.05 18.78
C ILE A 710 16.14 -2.13 19.44
N THR A 711 15.10 -2.41 18.62
CA THR A 711 13.75 -2.72 19.07
C THR A 711 13.46 -4.19 18.79
N LEU A 712 13.03 -4.92 19.81
CA LEU A 712 12.51 -6.28 19.71
C LEU A 712 11.00 -6.24 20.00
N ASP A 713 10.19 -6.77 19.07
CA ASP A 713 8.74 -6.89 19.20
C ASP A 713 8.32 -8.34 18.94
N VAL A 714 7.62 -8.94 19.89
CA VAL A 714 7.13 -10.31 19.80
C VAL A 714 5.62 -10.29 19.93
N ARG A 715 4.93 -10.83 18.93
CA ARG A 715 3.46 -10.83 18.87
C ARG A 715 2.90 -12.20 18.53
N CYS A 716 1.74 -12.51 19.15
CA CYS A 716 0.89 -13.61 18.74
C CYS A 716 -0.45 -13.06 18.24
N VAL A 717 -0.74 -13.30 16.98
CA VAL A 717 -1.98 -12.87 16.34
C VAL A 717 -2.97 -14.01 16.36
N ASP A 718 -4.23 -13.67 16.65
CA ASP A 718 -5.31 -14.62 16.83
C ASP A 718 -4.97 -15.69 17.88
N VAL A 719 -4.60 -15.23 19.08
CA VAL A 719 -4.21 -16.08 20.22
C VAL A 719 -5.24 -17.18 20.47
N LEU A 720 -6.53 -16.86 20.32
CA LEU A 720 -7.64 -17.79 20.56
C LEU A 720 -7.95 -18.69 19.36
N ASN A 721 -7.34 -18.45 18.20
CA ASN A 721 -7.59 -19.17 16.94
C ASN A 721 -9.08 -19.15 16.53
N THR A 722 -9.71 -17.96 16.59
CA THR A 722 -11.14 -17.74 16.36
C THR A 722 -11.46 -16.84 15.16
N ASN A 723 -10.42 -16.30 14.49
CA ASN A 723 -10.57 -15.40 13.35
C ASN A 723 -10.85 -16.16 12.03
N LYS A 724 -11.93 -16.93 12.02
CA LYS A 724 -12.41 -17.62 10.81
C LYS A 724 -13.23 -16.66 9.93
N THR A 725 -13.20 -16.86 8.61
CA THR A 725 -14.03 -16.11 7.67
C THR A 725 -14.91 -17.05 6.87
N ALA A 726 -16.19 -16.68 6.72
CA ALA A 726 -17.10 -17.38 5.84
C ALA A 726 -18.03 -16.37 5.17
N ALA A 727 -18.27 -16.58 3.88
CA ALA A 727 -19.17 -15.75 3.09
C ALA A 727 -19.84 -16.57 1.99
N THR A 728 -21.07 -16.16 1.64
CA THR A 728 -21.80 -16.70 0.47
C THR A 728 -21.90 -15.60 -0.58
N ILE A 729 -21.51 -15.92 -1.81
CA ILE A 729 -21.73 -15.13 -3.02
C ILE A 729 -22.98 -15.72 -3.70
N TYR A 730 -24.04 -14.94 -3.74
CA TYR A 730 -25.27 -15.34 -4.39
C TYR A 730 -25.20 -15.14 -5.90
N GLY A 731 -25.93 -15.97 -6.65
CA GLY A 731 -26.05 -15.99 -8.09
C GLY A 731 -26.89 -17.19 -8.51
N ILE A 732 -27.11 -17.38 -9.81
CA ILE A 732 -27.76 -18.59 -10.35
C ILE A 732 -26.98 -19.88 -10.00
N ARG A 733 -25.73 -19.73 -9.62
CA ARG A 733 -24.92 -20.72 -8.92
C ARG A 733 -24.31 -20.04 -7.68
N GLU A 734 -24.73 -20.45 -6.51
CA GLU A 734 -24.25 -19.89 -5.24
C GLU A 734 -22.94 -20.54 -4.85
N LEU A 735 -22.01 -19.73 -4.32
CA LEU A 735 -20.70 -20.19 -3.83
C LEU A 735 -20.51 -19.73 -2.38
N SER A 736 -20.43 -20.68 -1.47
CA SER A 736 -20.04 -20.43 -0.07
C SER A 736 -18.57 -20.77 0.16
N VAL A 737 -17.81 -19.83 0.71
CA VAL A 737 -16.37 -19.96 0.98
C VAL A 737 -16.12 -19.88 2.47
N ASN A 738 -15.44 -20.89 3.03
CA ASN A 738 -15.09 -20.95 4.44
C ASN A 738 -13.59 -21.10 4.61
N ASN A 739 -12.97 -20.17 5.34
CA ASN A 739 -11.55 -20.20 5.69
C ASN A 739 -11.40 -20.34 7.22
N PRO A 740 -10.67 -21.35 7.72
CA PRO A 740 -10.44 -21.51 9.14
C PRO A 740 -9.57 -20.41 9.72
N ALA A 741 -9.66 -20.20 11.01
CA ALA A 741 -8.79 -19.31 11.77
C ALA A 741 -7.34 -19.81 11.74
N ARG A 742 -6.37 -18.87 11.87
CA ARG A 742 -4.93 -19.18 11.81
C ARG A 742 -4.14 -18.32 12.79
N ARG A 743 -3.63 -18.96 13.83
CA ARG A 743 -2.70 -18.30 14.74
C ARG A 743 -1.38 -18.03 14.08
N THR A 744 -0.82 -16.84 14.29
CA THR A 744 0.46 -16.44 13.71
C THR A 744 1.37 -15.86 14.78
N PHE A 745 2.62 -16.30 14.85
CA PHE A 745 3.66 -15.74 15.69
C PHE A 745 4.56 -14.84 14.85
N LEU A 746 4.92 -13.68 15.40
CA LEU A 746 5.75 -12.67 14.77
C LEU A 746 6.86 -12.26 15.74
N ILE A 747 8.07 -12.13 15.20
CA ILE A 747 9.21 -11.55 15.88
C ILE A 747 9.81 -10.51 14.94
N ASP A 748 9.78 -9.25 15.36
CA ASP A 748 10.37 -8.13 14.63
C ASP A 748 11.61 -7.63 15.37
N LEU A 749 12.74 -7.57 14.69
CA LEU A 749 13.98 -7.00 15.16
C LEU A 749 14.33 -5.80 14.28
N VAL A 750 14.39 -4.62 14.86
CA VAL A 750 14.73 -3.39 14.15
C VAL A 750 15.98 -2.75 14.77
N TRP A 751 17.04 -2.61 13.97
CA TRP A 751 18.24 -1.91 14.34
C TRP A 751 18.34 -0.59 13.60
N LYS A 752 18.63 0.50 14.32
CA LYS A 752 18.75 1.85 13.79
C LYS A 752 20.06 2.48 14.22
N PHE A 753 20.76 3.04 13.26
CA PHE A 753 21.97 3.81 13.48
C PHE A 753 21.86 5.17 12.80
N ASN A 754 22.16 6.25 13.51
CA ASN A 754 22.24 7.62 12.98
C ASN A 754 20.97 8.00 12.17
N GLU A 755 19.81 7.97 12.77
CA GLU A 755 18.50 8.07 12.09
C GLU A 755 18.38 9.30 11.17
N ALA A 756 18.57 9.12 9.87
CA ALA A 756 18.24 10.10 8.84
C ALA A 756 17.07 9.61 7.97
N ARG A 757 16.32 10.53 7.34
CA ARG A 757 15.11 10.23 6.59
C ARG A 757 15.22 10.75 5.17
N SER A 758 14.75 9.97 4.19
CA SER A 758 14.69 10.42 2.79
C SER A 758 13.88 11.69 2.64
N LYS A 759 14.39 12.64 1.87
CA LYS A 759 13.72 13.89 1.50
C LYS A 759 12.98 13.80 0.16
N TYR A 760 12.84 12.61 -0.42
CA TYR A 760 12.18 12.42 -1.70
C TYR A 760 10.74 12.97 -1.69
N ARG A 761 10.33 13.77 -2.72
CA ARG A 761 9.07 14.52 -2.76
C ARG A 761 8.22 14.24 -4.01
N GLY A 762 8.56 13.24 -4.82
CA GLY A 762 7.78 12.90 -6.02
C GLY A 762 6.33 12.52 -5.68
N SER A 763 5.33 13.20 -6.23
CA SER A 763 3.91 12.92 -5.98
C SER A 763 3.34 11.82 -6.87
N GLY A 764 4.09 11.39 -7.91
CA GLY A 764 3.72 10.34 -8.85
C GLY A 764 2.69 10.76 -9.89
N ALA A 765 2.65 10.01 -11.00
CA ALA A 765 1.69 10.14 -12.09
C ALA A 765 1.10 8.77 -12.45
N GLY A 766 -0.10 8.74 -13.06
CA GLY A 766 -0.75 7.53 -13.55
C GLY A 766 -1.00 6.46 -12.48
N ALA A 767 -1.23 6.90 -11.26
CA ALA A 767 -1.31 6.07 -10.07
C ALA A 767 -2.31 4.92 -10.18
N LYS A 768 -3.50 5.24 -10.67
CA LYS A 768 -4.60 4.27 -10.75
C LYS A 768 -4.47 3.32 -11.93
N GLN A 769 -3.86 3.76 -13.01
CA GLN A 769 -3.54 2.87 -14.12
C GLN A 769 -2.51 1.83 -13.65
N LYS A 770 -1.46 2.26 -12.92
CA LYS A 770 -0.49 1.33 -12.31
C LYS A 770 -1.13 0.36 -11.31
N ALA A 771 -2.15 0.78 -10.55
CA ALA A 771 -2.86 -0.09 -9.60
C ALA A 771 -3.76 -1.13 -10.28
N ARG A 772 -4.06 -0.99 -11.58
CA ARG A 772 -4.85 -1.96 -12.39
C ARG A 772 -3.97 -3.03 -13.05
N MET A 773 -2.65 -2.84 -13.03
CA MET A 773 -1.62 -3.77 -13.54
C MET A 773 -1.32 -4.86 -12.53
#